data_6a1f3e6ff733cfc6c2207c4359fbd70d
#
_entry.id   6a1f3e6ff733cfc6c2207c4359fbd70d
#
_cell.length_a   1.000
_cell.length_b   1.000
_cell.length_c   1.000
_cell.angle_alpha   90.00
_cell.angle_beta   90.00
_cell.angle_gamma   90.00
#
_symmetry.space_group_name_H-M   'P 1'
#
loop_
_entity.id
_entity.type
_entity.pdbx_description
1 polymer ?
#
loop_
_entity_poly.entity_id
_entity_poly.type
_entity_poly.pdbx_seq_one_letter_code
_entity_poly.pdbx_strand_id
1 'polypeptide(L)'
;MNSKQLMTKAADNIRILAAAMVEKAKSGHPGGSMSGADFVQVLYSEFLIHDPENPCWEARDRFFLDPGHMSPMLYAQLCMTGHFTMDELKQLRQWGSVTPGHPERNVERGIENTSGPLGQGHTFAVGAAIAAKWFNARYGEVHNPTIYAFISDGGIQEEISQGAGRMAGHLKLDNLIMYYDSNEIQLSTSCSEVSSENVAMKYEAWGWYVQDIDGHDPEAIRQAIINAQNEKNRPSLIIGHTSMGKGCVNAEGESWEGKTSTHGQPLSKSGASFEATVKNLGGDPENPFQIFPDVQELFDKRAEELREITNQRYAAYHEWKEANPLAANEYETFMSGETPCLDWSLLQQKDNVATRTASAAALSFLSENVGNMIVSSADLCNSDKTDGFLKHTHVITADDFTGRFLQSGVSELTMACVCIGMALHGGIIPACGTFFVFSDYMKPAIRMAALMEIQMMFVWSHDAFRVGEDGPTHEPVEQEAQIRLMEKLHNHSGRPSVMVLRPADAEETTAAWKMAMENVYTPTALILSRQDVTSVPNTSEAGVKKGAYIVSKDENPQVVMIASGSEVSTLMAGAELLRAEGIRLQIVSVPSEAIFRQQSKEYQAEVLPQGVTRFGLTAGLPCNLEGLVGEHGTVWGLNSFGFSAPYKVLDEKLGFTAENVYDQVKKLL
;
A
#
# COMPACT_ATOMS: atom_id res chain seq x y z
N MET A 1 -24.67 -26.31 -11.67
CA MET A 1 -24.56 -25.02 -12.40
C MET A 1 -25.94 -24.39 -12.52
N ASN A 2 -26.01 -23.11 -12.25
CA ASN A 2 -27.27 -22.36 -12.26
C ASN A 2 -27.74 -22.06 -13.69
N SER A 3 -29.05 -21.86 -13.88
CA SER A 3 -29.59 -21.53 -15.22
C SER A 3 -29.19 -20.11 -15.62
N LYS A 4 -29.00 -19.88 -16.94
CA LYS A 4 -28.72 -18.55 -17.49
C LYS A 4 -29.75 -17.51 -17.02
N GLN A 5 -31.03 -17.87 -17.03
CA GLN A 5 -32.11 -16.97 -16.60
C GLN A 5 -31.98 -16.53 -15.13
N LEU A 6 -31.66 -17.44 -14.21
CA LEU A 6 -31.46 -17.12 -12.79
C LEU A 6 -30.23 -16.24 -12.59
N MET A 7 -29.16 -16.51 -13.31
CA MET A 7 -27.92 -15.74 -13.23
C MET A 7 -28.10 -14.31 -13.76
N THR A 8 -28.79 -14.14 -14.90
CA THR A 8 -29.15 -12.80 -15.41
C THR A 8 -30.02 -12.05 -14.40
N LYS A 9 -31.00 -12.74 -13.80
CA LYS A 9 -31.88 -12.13 -12.79
C LYS A 9 -31.10 -11.70 -11.53
N ALA A 10 -30.10 -12.46 -11.10
CA ALA A 10 -29.23 -12.08 -9.99
C ALA A 10 -28.39 -10.84 -10.33
N ALA A 11 -27.85 -10.74 -11.55
CA ALA A 11 -27.17 -9.55 -12.02
C ALA A 11 -28.10 -8.32 -12.06
N ASP A 12 -29.34 -8.50 -12.53
CA ASP A 12 -30.36 -7.43 -12.56
C ASP A 12 -30.72 -6.96 -11.14
N ASN A 13 -30.75 -7.87 -10.17
CA ASN A 13 -30.96 -7.51 -8.77
C ASN A 13 -29.79 -6.65 -8.22
N ILE A 14 -28.53 -6.97 -8.56
CA ILE A 14 -27.37 -6.11 -8.24
C ILE A 14 -27.53 -4.73 -8.89
N ARG A 15 -27.92 -4.65 -10.15
CA ARG A 15 -28.15 -3.39 -10.88
C ARG A 15 -29.19 -2.52 -10.20
N ILE A 16 -30.31 -3.11 -9.78
CA ILE A 16 -31.37 -2.40 -9.06
C ILE A 16 -30.85 -1.86 -7.73
N LEU A 17 -30.19 -2.68 -6.93
CA LEU A 17 -29.65 -2.26 -5.63
C LEU A 17 -28.60 -1.16 -5.80
N ALA A 18 -27.68 -1.30 -6.75
CA ALA A 18 -26.67 -0.31 -7.04
C ALA A 18 -27.27 1.04 -7.46
N ALA A 19 -28.24 1.02 -8.39
CA ALA A 19 -28.96 2.22 -8.80
C ALA A 19 -29.74 2.84 -7.62
N ALA A 20 -30.41 2.05 -6.81
CA ALA A 20 -31.21 2.51 -5.66
C ALA A 20 -30.32 3.17 -4.58
N MET A 21 -29.14 2.58 -4.29
CA MET A 21 -28.17 3.17 -3.36
C MET A 21 -27.75 4.56 -3.82
N VAL A 22 -27.36 4.69 -5.09
CA VAL A 22 -26.91 5.96 -5.67
C VAL A 22 -28.06 6.97 -5.75
N GLU A 23 -29.25 6.54 -6.13
CA GLU A 23 -30.43 7.39 -6.19
C GLU A 23 -30.80 7.96 -4.81
N LYS A 24 -30.78 7.11 -3.77
CA LYS A 24 -31.04 7.52 -2.38
C LYS A 24 -29.97 8.46 -1.85
N ALA A 25 -28.71 8.18 -2.12
CA ALA A 25 -27.58 9.01 -1.68
C ALA A 25 -27.48 10.35 -2.46
N LYS A 26 -28.20 10.49 -3.58
CA LYS A 26 -28.09 11.62 -4.52
C LYS A 26 -26.68 11.82 -5.08
N SER A 27 -25.83 10.81 -4.96
CA SER A 27 -24.40 10.85 -5.31
C SER A 27 -23.86 9.43 -5.49
N GLY A 28 -23.05 9.18 -6.51
CA GLY A 28 -22.40 7.90 -6.75
C GLY A 28 -22.27 7.57 -8.24
N HIS A 29 -21.85 6.33 -8.52
CA HIS A 29 -21.51 5.87 -9.86
C HIS A 29 -22.33 4.60 -10.18
N PRO A 30 -23.54 4.75 -10.74
CA PRO A 30 -24.39 3.59 -11.02
C PRO A 30 -23.94 2.85 -12.30
N GLY A 31 -23.44 3.56 -13.33
CA GLY A 31 -23.24 3.01 -14.66
C GLY A 31 -22.28 1.83 -14.71
N GLY A 32 -21.05 1.99 -14.19
CA GLY A 32 -20.09 0.90 -14.10
C GLY A 32 -20.55 -0.22 -13.15
N SER A 33 -21.21 0.15 -12.03
CA SER A 33 -21.79 -0.84 -11.11
C SER A 33 -22.85 -1.72 -11.77
N MET A 34 -23.53 -1.21 -12.80
CA MET A 34 -24.53 -1.95 -13.58
C MET A 34 -23.88 -2.78 -14.69
N SER A 35 -22.76 -2.33 -15.29
CA SER A 35 -22.06 -3.09 -16.33
C SER A 35 -21.38 -4.34 -15.78
N GLY A 36 -20.69 -4.24 -14.64
CA GLY A 36 -19.92 -5.33 -14.05
C GLY A 36 -20.75 -6.37 -13.27
N ALA A 37 -22.04 -6.17 -13.11
CA ALA A 37 -22.90 -7.00 -12.27
C ALA A 37 -22.94 -8.48 -12.66
N ASP A 38 -22.85 -8.80 -13.96
CA ASP A 38 -22.87 -10.19 -14.45
C ASP A 38 -21.63 -10.96 -13.99
N PHE A 39 -20.45 -10.37 -14.11
CA PHE A 39 -19.22 -11.02 -13.68
C PHE A 39 -19.20 -11.28 -12.18
N VAL A 40 -19.50 -10.24 -11.39
CA VAL A 40 -19.42 -10.34 -9.92
C VAL A 40 -20.39 -11.39 -9.39
N GLN A 41 -21.63 -11.41 -9.92
CA GLN A 41 -22.59 -12.42 -9.46
C GLN A 41 -22.18 -13.84 -9.86
N VAL A 42 -21.66 -14.07 -11.10
CA VAL A 42 -21.15 -15.38 -11.52
C VAL A 42 -19.99 -15.83 -10.64
N LEU A 43 -19.05 -14.93 -10.37
CA LEU A 43 -17.90 -15.20 -9.52
C LEU A 43 -18.33 -15.67 -8.12
N TYR A 44 -19.19 -14.91 -7.45
CA TYR A 44 -19.60 -15.21 -6.08
C TYR A 44 -20.55 -16.40 -5.97
N SER A 45 -21.45 -16.57 -6.95
CA SER A 45 -22.43 -17.65 -6.91
C SER A 45 -21.88 -19.04 -7.30
N GLU A 46 -20.73 -19.10 -8.02
CA GLU A 46 -20.23 -20.37 -8.55
C GLU A 46 -18.75 -20.66 -8.29
N PHE A 47 -17.89 -19.64 -8.11
CA PHE A 47 -16.44 -19.85 -8.12
C PHE A 47 -15.72 -19.43 -6.85
N LEU A 48 -15.88 -18.19 -6.39
CA LEU A 48 -15.12 -17.65 -5.26
C LEU A 48 -15.32 -18.53 -4.01
N ILE A 49 -14.21 -19.06 -3.49
CA ILE A 49 -14.22 -19.91 -2.31
C ILE A 49 -13.82 -19.07 -1.10
N HIS A 50 -14.77 -18.90 -0.20
CA HIS A 50 -14.61 -18.23 1.09
C HIS A 50 -15.39 -18.99 2.16
N ASP A 51 -15.08 -18.76 3.42
CA ASP A 51 -15.85 -19.33 4.51
C ASP A 51 -16.98 -18.36 4.89
N PRO A 52 -18.25 -18.74 4.71
CA PRO A 52 -19.39 -17.88 5.07
C PRO A 52 -19.46 -17.53 6.57
N GLU A 53 -18.84 -18.35 7.43
CA GLU A 53 -18.85 -18.17 8.90
C GLU A 53 -17.55 -17.52 9.40
N ASN A 54 -16.47 -17.57 8.61
CA ASN A 54 -15.19 -16.95 8.92
C ASN A 54 -14.61 -16.21 7.70
N PRO A 55 -15.05 -14.99 7.41
CA PRO A 55 -14.55 -14.21 6.27
C PRO A 55 -13.04 -13.95 6.31
N CYS A 56 -12.41 -14.08 7.48
CA CYS A 56 -10.98 -13.91 7.66
C CYS A 56 -10.17 -15.19 7.44
N TRP A 57 -10.80 -16.30 7.05
CA TRP A 57 -10.10 -17.55 6.79
C TRP A 57 -8.88 -17.35 5.84
N GLU A 58 -7.71 -17.80 6.25
CA GLU A 58 -6.44 -17.47 5.60
C GLU A 58 -6.32 -18.04 4.19
N ALA A 59 -6.87 -19.24 3.96
CA ALA A 59 -6.80 -19.94 2.67
C ALA A 59 -7.99 -19.65 1.73
N ARG A 60 -8.80 -18.60 2.01
CA ARG A 60 -9.87 -18.15 1.13
C ARG A 60 -9.33 -17.61 -0.18
N ASP A 61 -10.09 -17.73 -1.27
CA ASP A 61 -9.88 -16.91 -2.46
C ASP A 61 -10.09 -15.43 -2.13
N ARG A 62 -9.43 -14.53 -2.86
CA ARG A 62 -9.53 -13.09 -2.63
C ARG A 62 -10.01 -12.36 -3.86
N PHE A 63 -10.89 -11.39 -3.65
CA PHE A 63 -11.40 -10.52 -4.71
C PHE A 63 -10.98 -9.07 -4.46
N PHE A 64 -10.18 -8.51 -5.37
CA PHE A 64 -9.72 -7.14 -5.35
C PHE A 64 -10.51 -6.28 -6.33
N LEU A 65 -11.17 -5.24 -5.85
CA LEU A 65 -11.87 -4.27 -6.68
C LEU A 65 -10.94 -3.07 -6.94
N ASP A 66 -10.51 -2.87 -8.19
CA ASP A 66 -9.72 -1.70 -8.59
C ASP A 66 -10.58 -0.45 -8.74
N PRO A 67 -11.68 -0.45 -9.53
CA PRO A 67 -12.53 0.72 -9.71
C PRO A 67 -13.42 0.96 -8.49
N GLY A 68 -12.86 1.58 -7.45
CA GLY A 68 -13.56 1.82 -6.18
C GLY A 68 -14.87 2.59 -6.31
N HIS A 69 -15.04 3.38 -7.39
CA HIS A 69 -16.31 4.05 -7.69
C HIS A 69 -17.45 3.07 -7.99
N MET A 70 -17.14 1.81 -8.36
CA MET A 70 -18.12 0.72 -8.52
C MET A 70 -18.50 0.05 -7.19
N SER A 71 -18.21 0.68 -6.06
CA SER A 71 -18.59 0.21 -4.71
C SER A 71 -20.05 -0.24 -4.57
N PRO A 72 -21.06 0.41 -5.22
CA PRO A 72 -22.45 -0.06 -5.10
C PRO A 72 -22.66 -1.49 -5.63
N MET A 73 -21.92 -1.91 -6.67
CA MET A 73 -21.94 -3.30 -7.15
C MET A 73 -21.41 -4.26 -6.07
N LEU A 74 -20.25 -3.94 -5.49
CA LEU A 74 -19.64 -4.79 -4.48
C LEU A 74 -20.53 -4.90 -3.23
N TYR A 75 -21.07 -3.78 -2.74
CA TYR A 75 -21.94 -3.80 -1.55
C TYR A 75 -23.24 -4.56 -1.81
N ALA A 76 -23.84 -4.42 -2.99
CA ALA A 76 -25.02 -5.19 -3.38
C ALA A 76 -24.70 -6.69 -3.39
N GLN A 77 -23.57 -7.10 -3.99
CA GLN A 77 -23.14 -8.50 -3.99
C GLN A 77 -22.87 -9.02 -2.58
N LEU A 78 -22.16 -8.27 -1.76
CA LEU A 78 -21.85 -8.64 -0.38
C LEU A 78 -23.11 -8.67 0.54
N CYS A 79 -24.14 -7.90 0.20
CA CYS A 79 -25.44 -8.01 0.86
C CYS A 79 -26.14 -9.34 0.53
N MET A 80 -26.07 -9.80 -0.72
CA MET A 80 -26.62 -11.10 -1.12
C MET A 80 -25.93 -12.29 -0.45
N THR A 81 -24.65 -12.14 -0.10
CA THR A 81 -23.88 -13.16 0.65
C THR A 81 -23.92 -12.97 2.17
N GLY A 82 -24.72 -12.01 2.67
CA GLY A 82 -24.98 -11.84 4.11
C GLY A 82 -23.94 -10.98 4.86
N HIS A 83 -22.95 -10.40 4.18
CA HIS A 83 -21.92 -9.54 4.81
C HIS A 83 -22.40 -8.11 5.08
N PHE A 84 -23.46 -7.67 4.39
CA PHE A 84 -24.12 -6.39 4.59
C PHE A 84 -25.63 -6.57 4.73
N THR A 85 -26.25 -5.68 5.47
CA THR A 85 -27.70 -5.59 5.57
C THR A 85 -28.27 -4.59 4.57
N MET A 86 -29.55 -4.74 4.25
CA MET A 86 -30.25 -3.80 3.37
C MET A 86 -30.30 -2.37 3.93
N ASP A 87 -30.31 -2.23 5.26
CA ASP A 87 -30.31 -0.91 5.90
C ASP A 87 -28.93 -0.23 5.83
N GLU A 88 -27.84 -1.01 5.84
CA GLU A 88 -26.50 -0.50 5.60
C GLU A 88 -26.33 -0.03 4.14
N LEU A 89 -26.90 -0.75 3.16
CA LEU A 89 -26.90 -0.30 1.77
C LEU A 89 -27.58 1.05 1.58
N LYS A 90 -28.69 1.30 2.31
CA LYS A 90 -29.41 2.58 2.30
C LYS A 90 -28.61 3.74 2.86
N GLN A 91 -27.47 3.48 3.52
CA GLN A 91 -26.58 4.47 4.11
C GLN A 91 -25.35 4.78 3.23
N LEU A 92 -25.36 4.41 1.94
CA LEU A 92 -24.25 4.74 1.03
C LEU A 92 -23.84 6.20 1.15
N ARG A 93 -22.52 6.46 1.37
CA ARG A 93 -21.92 7.81 1.47
C ARG A 93 -22.45 8.68 2.63
N GLN A 94 -23.07 8.08 3.66
CA GLN A 94 -23.46 8.82 4.85
C GLN A 94 -22.32 8.82 5.88
N TRP A 95 -22.28 9.85 6.73
CA TRP A 95 -21.28 9.95 7.79
C TRP A 95 -21.35 8.74 8.74
N GLY A 96 -20.21 8.09 8.98
CA GLY A 96 -20.10 6.92 9.84
C GLY A 96 -20.71 5.63 9.28
N SER A 97 -21.13 5.63 8.00
CA SER A 97 -21.62 4.45 7.32
C SER A 97 -20.50 3.47 7.02
N VAL A 98 -20.83 2.17 7.05
CA VAL A 98 -19.96 1.07 6.60
C VAL A 98 -19.97 0.87 5.09
N THR A 99 -20.69 1.72 4.35
CA THR A 99 -20.76 1.76 2.89
C THR A 99 -20.25 3.10 2.35
N PRO A 100 -18.93 3.42 2.53
CA PRO A 100 -18.35 4.63 1.98
C PRO A 100 -18.41 4.65 0.45
N GLY A 101 -18.18 5.83 -0.14
CA GLY A 101 -18.32 6.02 -1.60
C GLY A 101 -17.33 5.21 -2.44
N HIS A 102 -16.20 4.84 -1.87
CA HIS A 102 -15.21 3.90 -2.39
C HIS A 102 -14.91 2.91 -1.26
N PRO A 103 -14.73 1.60 -1.53
CA PRO A 103 -14.56 0.62 -0.48
C PRO A 103 -13.32 0.91 0.37
N GLU A 104 -13.46 0.76 1.67
CA GLU A 104 -12.36 0.74 2.63
C GLU A 104 -12.15 -0.72 3.08
N ARG A 105 -10.91 -1.13 3.22
CA ARG A 105 -10.56 -2.50 3.60
C ARG A 105 -11.28 -2.93 4.87
N ASN A 106 -12.03 -4.00 4.77
CA ASN A 106 -12.72 -4.62 5.89
C ASN A 106 -12.95 -6.11 5.58
N VAL A 107 -11.96 -6.93 5.94
CA VAL A 107 -11.96 -8.36 5.60
C VAL A 107 -13.12 -9.11 6.25
N GLU A 108 -13.54 -8.71 7.46
CA GLU A 108 -14.70 -9.29 8.15
C GLU A 108 -16.00 -9.10 7.35
N ARG A 109 -16.04 -8.11 6.46
CA ARG A 109 -17.16 -7.83 5.56
C ARG A 109 -16.87 -8.22 4.10
N GLY A 110 -15.79 -8.97 3.83
CA GLY A 110 -15.44 -9.44 2.48
C GLY A 110 -14.79 -8.38 1.59
N ILE A 111 -14.25 -7.29 2.15
CA ILE A 111 -13.55 -6.24 1.39
C ILE A 111 -12.05 -6.36 1.62
N GLU A 112 -11.33 -6.84 0.62
CA GLU A 112 -9.89 -7.15 0.71
C GLU A 112 -8.99 -5.90 0.65
N ASN A 113 -9.40 -4.84 -0.05
CA ASN A 113 -8.58 -3.65 -0.23
C ASN A 113 -9.39 -2.35 -0.16
N THR A 114 -8.77 -1.30 0.35
CA THR A 114 -9.22 0.07 0.08
C THR A 114 -8.93 0.39 -1.38
N SER A 115 -9.89 0.98 -2.07
CA SER A 115 -9.78 1.28 -3.49
C SER A 115 -10.22 2.73 -3.75
N GLY A 116 -9.87 3.28 -4.91
CA GLY A 116 -10.15 4.68 -5.25
C GLY A 116 -9.15 5.20 -6.27
N PRO A 117 -7.84 5.28 -5.95
CA PRO A 117 -6.82 5.48 -6.98
C PRO A 117 -6.80 4.30 -7.93
N LEU A 118 -7.21 4.53 -9.18
CA LEU A 118 -7.25 3.49 -10.22
C LEU A 118 -5.85 2.91 -10.49
N GLY A 119 -5.79 1.67 -10.88
CA GLY A 119 -4.54 0.95 -11.13
C GLY A 119 -3.92 0.30 -9.88
N GLN A 120 -4.19 0.82 -8.67
CA GLN A 120 -3.58 0.27 -7.47
C GLN A 120 -4.25 -1.01 -6.99
N GLY A 121 -5.59 -1.13 -7.10
CA GLY A 121 -6.33 -2.28 -6.60
C GLY A 121 -5.91 -3.60 -7.23
N HIS A 122 -5.82 -3.67 -8.54
CA HIS A 122 -5.36 -4.88 -9.21
C HIS A 122 -3.83 -5.09 -9.09
N THR A 123 -3.05 -4.02 -8.86
CA THR A 123 -1.63 -4.17 -8.52
C THR A 123 -1.45 -4.80 -7.13
N PHE A 124 -2.35 -4.50 -6.16
CA PHE A 124 -2.39 -5.23 -4.89
C PHE A 124 -2.70 -6.72 -5.12
N ALA A 125 -3.61 -7.05 -6.06
CA ALA A 125 -3.90 -8.44 -6.42
C ALA A 125 -2.66 -9.17 -6.95
N VAL A 126 -1.79 -8.52 -7.75
CA VAL A 126 -0.51 -9.09 -8.18
C VAL A 126 0.37 -9.42 -6.96
N GLY A 127 0.48 -8.53 -5.99
CA GLY A 127 1.22 -8.77 -4.76
C GLY A 127 0.65 -9.92 -3.94
N ALA A 128 -0.67 -9.98 -3.79
CA ALA A 128 -1.34 -11.08 -3.10
C ALA A 128 -1.13 -12.43 -3.82
N ALA A 129 -1.11 -12.44 -5.16
CA ALA A 129 -0.82 -13.64 -5.94
C ALA A 129 0.62 -14.13 -5.75
N ILE A 130 1.60 -13.22 -5.67
CA ILE A 130 3.00 -13.56 -5.34
C ILE A 130 3.07 -14.18 -3.95
N ALA A 131 2.45 -13.57 -2.94
CA ALA A 131 2.41 -14.09 -1.58
C ALA A 131 1.77 -15.49 -1.53
N ALA A 132 0.62 -15.68 -2.19
CA ALA A 132 -0.04 -16.98 -2.26
C ALA A 132 0.86 -18.06 -2.88
N LYS A 133 1.56 -17.75 -3.98
CA LYS A 133 2.53 -18.68 -4.59
C LYS A 133 3.73 -18.96 -3.67
N TRP A 134 4.19 -17.95 -2.93
CA TRP A 134 5.26 -18.15 -1.94
C TRP A 134 4.83 -19.12 -0.82
N PHE A 135 3.61 -18.98 -0.30
CA PHE A 135 3.05 -19.91 0.68
C PHE A 135 2.83 -21.31 0.09
N ASN A 136 2.28 -21.38 -1.13
CA ASN A 136 2.08 -22.66 -1.81
C ASN A 136 3.40 -23.40 -2.05
N ALA A 137 4.45 -22.71 -2.49
CA ALA A 137 5.78 -23.29 -2.69
C ALA A 137 6.39 -23.85 -1.38
N ARG A 138 5.99 -23.34 -0.24
CA ARG A 138 6.51 -23.69 1.08
C ARG A 138 5.67 -24.75 1.79
N TYR A 139 4.35 -24.67 1.67
CA TYR A 139 3.41 -25.49 2.44
C TYR A 139 2.51 -26.39 1.57
N GLY A 140 2.61 -26.26 0.25
CA GLY A 140 1.81 -27.05 -0.70
C GLY A 140 0.35 -26.60 -0.79
N GLU A 141 -0.50 -27.54 -1.20
CA GLU A 141 -1.91 -27.28 -1.53
C GLU A 141 -2.80 -26.81 -0.35
N VAL A 142 -2.32 -26.90 0.88
CA VAL A 142 -3.08 -26.39 2.05
C VAL A 142 -3.23 -24.88 2.02
N HIS A 143 -2.37 -24.20 1.22
CA HIS A 143 -2.48 -22.75 0.97
C HIS A 143 -2.31 -22.47 -0.52
N ASN A 144 -3.40 -22.58 -1.27
CA ASN A 144 -3.42 -22.36 -2.71
C ASN A 144 -4.69 -21.56 -3.13
N PRO A 145 -4.87 -20.31 -2.62
CA PRO A 145 -6.01 -19.50 -3.01
C PRO A 145 -5.86 -18.96 -4.43
N THR A 146 -7.00 -18.81 -5.12
CA THR A 146 -7.07 -18.03 -6.35
C THR A 146 -7.27 -16.56 -6.01
N ILE A 147 -6.54 -15.69 -6.70
CA ILE A 147 -6.65 -14.24 -6.56
C ILE A 147 -7.40 -13.69 -7.76
N TYR A 148 -8.52 -13.03 -7.50
CA TYR A 148 -9.35 -12.38 -8.50
C TYR A 148 -9.19 -10.86 -8.42
N ALA A 149 -9.17 -10.19 -9.57
CA ALA A 149 -9.19 -8.75 -9.64
C ALA A 149 -10.20 -8.27 -10.68
N PHE A 150 -10.89 -7.19 -10.37
CA PHE A 150 -11.78 -6.50 -11.30
C PHE A 150 -11.17 -5.15 -11.68
N ILE A 151 -11.02 -4.88 -12.96
CA ILE A 151 -10.42 -3.66 -13.52
C ILE A 151 -11.37 -3.01 -14.52
N SER A 152 -11.35 -1.68 -14.61
CA SER A 152 -12.15 -0.89 -15.57
C SER A 152 -11.29 -0.26 -16.64
N ASP A 153 -11.95 0.40 -17.62
CA ASP A 153 -11.29 1.17 -18.68
C ASP A 153 -10.28 2.20 -18.13
N GLY A 154 -10.64 2.93 -17.08
CA GLY A 154 -9.72 3.86 -16.42
C GLY A 154 -8.56 3.15 -15.73
N GLY A 155 -8.83 2.01 -15.08
CA GLY A 155 -7.80 1.21 -14.41
C GLY A 155 -6.77 0.64 -15.39
N ILE A 156 -7.19 0.19 -16.56
CA ILE A 156 -6.27 -0.39 -17.58
C ILE A 156 -5.36 0.68 -18.21
N GLN A 157 -5.76 1.96 -18.18
CA GLN A 157 -4.99 3.07 -18.75
C GLN A 157 -3.87 3.56 -17.83
N GLU A 158 -4.00 3.36 -16.51
CA GLU A 158 -3.00 3.82 -15.56
C GLU A 158 -1.62 3.21 -15.84
N GLU A 159 -0.55 4.02 -15.71
CA GLU A 159 0.83 3.56 -15.95
C GLU A 159 1.23 2.43 -15.02
N ILE A 160 0.75 2.43 -13.77
CA ILE A 160 1.02 1.34 -12.82
C ILE A 160 0.48 -0.01 -13.33
N SER A 161 -0.60 0.00 -14.10
CA SER A 161 -1.19 -1.22 -14.70
C SER A 161 -0.26 -1.89 -15.69
N GLN A 162 0.59 -1.09 -16.37
CA GLN A 162 1.62 -1.61 -17.27
C GLN A 162 2.70 -2.37 -16.46
N GLY A 163 3.12 -1.81 -15.34
CA GLY A 163 4.07 -2.45 -14.42
C GLY A 163 3.51 -3.74 -13.82
N ALA A 164 2.27 -3.69 -13.35
CA ALA A 164 1.56 -4.83 -12.77
C ALA A 164 1.39 -5.98 -13.78
N GLY A 165 0.88 -5.68 -14.97
CA GLY A 165 0.66 -6.67 -16.04
C GLY A 165 1.96 -7.34 -16.48
N ARG A 166 3.02 -6.55 -16.71
CA ARG A 166 4.35 -7.05 -17.06
C ARG A 166 4.92 -7.96 -15.98
N MET A 167 4.86 -7.56 -14.71
CA MET A 167 5.39 -8.35 -13.59
C MET A 167 4.64 -9.66 -13.43
N ALA A 168 3.32 -9.65 -13.46
CA ALA A 168 2.50 -10.85 -13.33
C ALA A 168 2.77 -11.86 -14.46
N GLY A 169 2.86 -11.39 -15.71
CA GLY A 169 3.22 -12.24 -16.85
C GLY A 169 4.63 -12.81 -16.75
N HIS A 170 5.62 -11.98 -16.35
CA HIS A 170 7.01 -12.42 -16.16
C HIS A 170 7.14 -13.49 -15.08
N LEU A 171 6.43 -13.35 -13.97
CA LEU A 171 6.42 -14.32 -12.88
C LEU A 171 5.46 -15.50 -13.12
N LYS A 172 4.73 -15.51 -14.23
CA LYS A 172 3.78 -16.60 -14.58
C LYS A 172 2.78 -16.88 -13.45
N LEU A 173 2.13 -15.85 -12.93
CA LEU A 173 1.20 -15.97 -11.80
C LEU A 173 -0.11 -16.66 -12.21
N ASP A 174 -0.10 -17.96 -12.37
CA ASP A 174 -1.24 -18.79 -12.80
C ASP A 174 -2.42 -18.81 -11.79
N ASN A 175 -2.19 -18.34 -10.56
CA ASN A 175 -3.20 -18.16 -9.53
C ASN A 175 -3.87 -16.77 -9.56
N LEU A 176 -3.56 -15.92 -10.56
CA LEU A 176 -4.15 -14.59 -10.76
C LEU A 176 -5.11 -14.60 -11.97
N ILE A 177 -6.37 -14.27 -11.71
CA ILE A 177 -7.41 -14.11 -12.73
C ILE A 177 -7.95 -12.68 -12.66
N MET A 178 -7.72 -11.89 -13.71
CA MET A 178 -8.23 -10.54 -13.83
C MET A 178 -9.40 -10.47 -14.82
N TYR A 179 -10.44 -9.76 -14.42
CA TYR A 179 -11.56 -9.40 -15.31
C TYR A 179 -11.48 -7.91 -15.64
N TYR A 180 -11.43 -7.60 -16.91
CA TYR A 180 -11.49 -6.23 -17.43
C TYR A 180 -12.89 -5.95 -17.97
N ASP A 181 -13.61 -5.05 -17.30
CA ASP A 181 -14.91 -4.51 -17.71
C ASP A 181 -14.69 -3.47 -18.83
N SER A 182 -14.68 -3.94 -20.08
CA SER A 182 -14.47 -3.13 -21.26
C SER A 182 -15.83 -2.58 -21.74
N ASN A 183 -16.26 -1.48 -21.15
CA ASN A 183 -17.51 -0.80 -21.53
C ASN A 183 -17.30 0.45 -22.39
N GLU A 184 -16.04 0.80 -22.67
CA GLU A 184 -15.58 1.89 -23.54
C GLU A 184 -16.02 3.30 -23.11
N ILE A 185 -16.54 3.49 -21.90
CA ILE A 185 -17.02 4.76 -21.37
C ILE A 185 -16.25 5.17 -20.12
N GLN A 186 -15.75 6.39 -20.15
CA GLN A 186 -15.12 7.05 -19.02
C GLN A 186 -16.05 8.12 -18.42
N LEU A 187 -15.57 8.83 -17.39
CA LEU A 187 -16.38 9.86 -16.72
C LEU A 187 -16.78 11.00 -17.67
N SER A 188 -15.89 11.42 -18.54
CA SER A 188 -16.08 12.60 -19.39
C SER A 188 -16.12 12.30 -20.90
N THR A 189 -15.68 11.12 -21.33
CA THR A 189 -15.53 10.80 -22.75
C THR A 189 -15.56 9.30 -23.01
N SER A 190 -15.50 8.89 -24.28
CA SER A 190 -15.28 7.49 -24.69
C SER A 190 -13.78 7.14 -24.64
N CYS A 191 -13.46 5.86 -24.43
CA CYS A 191 -12.07 5.39 -24.43
C CYS A 191 -11.37 5.65 -25.75
N SER A 192 -12.08 5.56 -26.88
CA SER A 192 -11.54 5.79 -28.24
C SER A 192 -11.04 7.23 -28.47
N GLU A 193 -11.42 8.20 -27.63
CA GLU A 193 -10.91 9.56 -27.72
C GLU A 193 -9.54 9.72 -27.05
N VAL A 194 -9.11 8.78 -26.20
CA VAL A 194 -7.86 8.87 -25.43
C VAL A 194 -6.89 7.74 -25.72
N SER A 195 -7.34 6.58 -26.20
CA SER A 195 -6.49 5.42 -26.49
C SER A 195 -6.95 4.65 -27.72
N SER A 196 -5.98 4.15 -28.47
CA SER A 196 -6.16 3.18 -29.55
C SER A 196 -5.45 1.86 -29.27
N GLU A 197 -5.13 1.58 -28.02
CA GLU A 197 -4.44 0.36 -27.62
C GLU A 197 -5.28 -0.89 -27.87
N ASN A 198 -4.63 -1.94 -28.35
CA ASN A 198 -5.19 -3.29 -28.32
C ASN A 198 -4.75 -3.97 -27.02
N VAL A 199 -5.63 -3.95 -26.02
CA VAL A 199 -5.35 -4.49 -24.68
C VAL A 199 -5.06 -5.98 -24.73
N ALA A 200 -5.79 -6.75 -25.55
CA ALA A 200 -5.57 -8.19 -25.70
C ALA A 200 -4.13 -8.47 -26.15
N MET A 201 -3.71 -7.88 -27.27
CA MET A 201 -2.36 -8.06 -27.82
C MET A 201 -1.27 -7.61 -26.82
N LYS A 202 -1.53 -6.52 -26.06
CA LYS A 202 -0.60 -6.01 -25.07
C LYS A 202 -0.37 -7.03 -23.94
N TYR A 203 -1.43 -7.58 -23.37
CA TYR A 203 -1.31 -8.58 -22.31
C TYR A 203 -0.78 -9.93 -22.82
N GLU A 204 -1.16 -10.36 -24.05
CA GLU A 204 -0.55 -11.52 -24.69
C GLU A 204 0.97 -11.37 -24.86
N ALA A 205 1.44 -10.18 -25.24
CA ALA A 205 2.87 -9.89 -25.36
C ALA A 205 3.61 -9.94 -24.00
N TRP A 206 2.90 -9.71 -22.89
CA TRP A 206 3.44 -9.90 -21.55
C TRP A 206 3.35 -11.36 -21.04
N GLY A 207 2.80 -12.27 -21.85
CA GLY A 207 2.71 -13.69 -21.51
C GLY A 207 1.44 -14.09 -20.77
N TRP A 208 0.38 -13.28 -20.82
CA TRP A 208 -0.91 -13.63 -20.24
C TRP A 208 -1.74 -14.56 -21.14
N TYR A 209 -2.60 -15.35 -20.52
CA TYR A 209 -3.69 -16.03 -21.19
C TYR A 209 -4.87 -15.08 -21.30
N VAL A 210 -5.20 -14.64 -22.52
CA VAL A 210 -6.26 -13.65 -22.75
C VAL A 210 -7.49 -14.31 -23.36
N GLN A 211 -8.66 -13.97 -22.84
CA GLN A 211 -9.95 -14.40 -23.35
C GLN A 211 -10.82 -13.16 -23.58
N ASP A 212 -11.47 -13.07 -24.72
CA ASP A 212 -12.33 -11.97 -25.15
C ASP A 212 -13.76 -12.50 -25.25
N ILE A 213 -14.71 -11.93 -24.48
CA ILE A 213 -16.05 -12.49 -24.30
C ILE A 213 -17.15 -11.41 -24.28
N ASP A 214 -18.39 -11.82 -24.52
CA ASP A 214 -19.56 -11.04 -24.13
C ASP A 214 -19.66 -11.01 -22.60
N GLY A 215 -19.42 -9.85 -21.99
CA GLY A 215 -19.44 -9.63 -20.56
C GLY A 215 -20.85 -9.61 -19.94
N HIS A 216 -21.90 -9.74 -20.76
CA HIS A 216 -23.29 -9.88 -20.32
C HIS A 216 -23.83 -11.31 -20.49
N ASP A 217 -23.03 -12.23 -21.03
CA ASP A 217 -23.42 -13.64 -21.10
C ASP A 217 -22.85 -14.44 -19.91
N PRO A 218 -23.68 -14.82 -18.92
CA PRO A 218 -23.22 -15.58 -17.76
C PRO A 218 -22.57 -16.92 -18.13
N GLU A 219 -22.95 -17.53 -19.26
CA GLU A 219 -22.36 -18.80 -19.70
C GLU A 219 -20.96 -18.58 -20.28
N ALA A 220 -20.75 -17.47 -21.03
CA ALA A 220 -19.44 -17.08 -21.51
C ALA A 220 -18.49 -16.72 -20.34
N ILE A 221 -18.97 -15.96 -19.35
CA ILE A 221 -18.22 -15.62 -18.14
C ILE A 221 -17.83 -16.90 -17.38
N ARG A 222 -18.78 -17.80 -17.15
CA ARG A 222 -18.53 -19.09 -16.48
C ARG A 222 -17.43 -19.87 -17.20
N GLN A 223 -17.56 -20.02 -18.51
CA GLN A 223 -16.58 -20.78 -19.29
C GLN A 223 -15.20 -20.13 -19.25
N ALA A 224 -15.13 -18.80 -19.30
CA ALA A 224 -13.87 -18.07 -19.22
C ALA A 224 -13.19 -18.26 -17.86
N ILE A 225 -13.94 -18.24 -16.75
CA ILE A 225 -13.38 -18.51 -15.41
C ILE A 225 -12.88 -19.97 -15.32
N ILE A 226 -13.64 -20.94 -15.83
CA ILE A 226 -13.21 -22.36 -15.88
C ILE A 226 -11.90 -22.49 -16.68
N ASN A 227 -11.81 -21.86 -17.85
CA ASN A 227 -10.60 -21.87 -18.66
C ASN A 227 -9.42 -21.24 -17.93
N ALA A 228 -9.64 -20.11 -17.26
CA ALA A 228 -8.62 -19.41 -16.47
C ALA A 228 -8.14 -20.25 -15.28
N GLN A 229 -9.03 -20.92 -14.56
CA GLN A 229 -8.65 -21.83 -13.46
C GLN A 229 -7.89 -23.08 -13.95
N ASN A 230 -8.08 -23.49 -15.21
CA ASN A 230 -7.37 -24.60 -15.84
C ASN A 230 -6.02 -24.20 -16.46
N GLU A 231 -5.76 -22.90 -16.68
CA GLU A 231 -4.46 -22.41 -17.13
C GLU A 231 -3.47 -22.48 -15.94
N LYS A 232 -2.37 -23.21 -16.12
CA LYS A 232 -1.41 -23.50 -15.02
C LYS A 232 -0.01 -22.91 -15.25
N ASN A 233 0.14 -22.07 -16.27
CA ASN A 233 1.45 -21.56 -16.66
C ASN A 233 1.50 -20.03 -16.76
N ARG A 234 0.34 -19.36 -16.72
CA ARG A 234 0.23 -17.91 -17.01
C ARG A 234 -0.90 -17.29 -16.20
N PRO A 235 -0.80 -16.00 -15.83
CA PRO A 235 -1.96 -15.25 -15.35
C PRO A 235 -3.01 -15.13 -16.44
N SER A 236 -4.27 -15.02 -16.07
CA SER A 236 -5.40 -14.93 -16.98
C SER A 236 -6.06 -13.56 -16.99
N LEU A 237 -6.29 -13.00 -18.18
CA LEU A 237 -7.10 -11.80 -18.39
C LEU A 237 -8.37 -12.19 -19.14
N ILE A 238 -9.52 -11.89 -18.56
CA ILE A 238 -10.83 -12.02 -19.20
C ILE A 238 -11.29 -10.61 -19.57
N ILE A 239 -11.37 -10.30 -20.86
CA ILE A 239 -11.91 -9.05 -21.37
C ILE A 239 -13.40 -9.26 -21.61
N GLY A 240 -14.22 -8.67 -20.75
CA GLY A 240 -15.67 -8.71 -20.87
C GLY A 240 -16.19 -7.44 -21.53
N HIS A 241 -16.69 -7.54 -22.76
CA HIS A 241 -17.37 -6.42 -23.42
C HIS A 241 -18.74 -6.21 -22.80
N THR A 242 -18.95 -5.05 -22.22
CA THR A 242 -20.16 -4.70 -21.49
C THR A 242 -20.74 -3.36 -21.97
N SER A 243 -21.88 -2.99 -21.42
CA SER A 243 -22.52 -1.69 -21.67
C SER A 243 -22.60 -0.88 -20.39
N MET A 244 -22.02 0.32 -20.39
CA MET A 244 -22.20 1.28 -19.28
C MET A 244 -23.68 1.49 -18.99
N GLY A 245 -24.11 1.33 -17.73
CA GLY A 245 -25.51 1.48 -17.36
C GLY A 245 -26.43 0.41 -17.96
N LYS A 246 -25.99 -0.84 -17.98
CA LYS A 246 -26.77 -1.98 -18.49
C LYS A 246 -28.19 -2.02 -17.91
N GLY A 247 -29.19 -2.05 -18.80
CA GLY A 247 -30.62 -2.08 -18.44
C GLY A 247 -31.21 -0.69 -18.17
N CYS A 248 -30.44 0.40 -18.25
CA CYS A 248 -30.96 1.76 -18.10
C CYS A 248 -31.88 2.13 -19.27
N VAL A 249 -33.01 2.75 -18.93
CA VAL A 249 -33.97 3.30 -19.90
C VAL A 249 -34.36 4.74 -19.49
N ASN A 250 -34.83 5.54 -20.48
CA ASN A 250 -35.41 6.85 -20.20
C ASN A 250 -36.91 6.72 -19.78
N ALA A 251 -37.59 7.83 -19.60
CA ALA A 251 -39.00 7.84 -19.18
C ALA A 251 -39.95 7.24 -20.23
N GLU A 252 -39.55 7.26 -21.49
CA GLU A 252 -40.28 6.71 -22.65
C GLU A 252 -40.02 5.20 -22.82
N GLY A 253 -39.09 4.61 -22.03
CA GLY A 253 -38.69 3.21 -22.10
C GLY A 253 -37.66 2.92 -23.20
N GLU A 254 -37.01 3.93 -23.74
CA GLU A 254 -35.93 3.77 -24.73
C GLU A 254 -34.59 3.51 -24.00
N SER A 255 -33.71 2.70 -24.60
CA SER A 255 -32.41 2.37 -24.03
C SER A 255 -31.54 3.62 -23.75
N TRP A 256 -30.98 3.68 -22.56
CA TRP A 256 -30.04 4.73 -22.10
C TRP A 256 -28.66 4.16 -21.80
N GLU A 257 -28.40 2.93 -22.23
CA GLU A 257 -27.10 2.26 -22.11
C GLU A 257 -26.00 2.97 -22.91
N GLY A 258 -24.74 2.86 -22.50
CA GLY A 258 -23.58 3.42 -23.20
C GLY A 258 -23.50 4.96 -23.15
N LYS A 259 -24.19 5.61 -22.23
CA LYS A 259 -24.13 7.06 -22.09
C LYS A 259 -23.17 7.47 -20.96
N THR A 260 -22.23 8.38 -21.25
CA THR A 260 -21.32 8.97 -20.26
C THR A 260 -22.07 9.56 -19.06
N SER A 261 -23.26 10.11 -19.29
CA SER A 261 -24.10 10.69 -18.25
C SER A 261 -24.54 9.68 -17.17
N THR A 262 -24.54 8.38 -17.43
CA THR A 262 -24.86 7.35 -16.42
C THR A 262 -23.66 6.98 -15.53
N HIS A 263 -22.44 7.41 -15.89
CA HIS A 263 -21.23 7.02 -15.19
C HIS A 263 -21.21 7.49 -13.74
N GLY A 264 -21.31 8.80 -13.48
CA GLY A 264 -20.96 9.41 -12.18
C GLY A 264 -22.07 10.18 -11.48
N GLN A 265 -23.35 9.92 -11.79
CA GLN A 265 -24.48 10.61 -11.14
C GLN A 265 -25.72 9.71 -11.06
N PRO A 266 -26.68 10.02 -10.16
CA PRO A 266 -27.95 9.30 -10.07
C PRO A 266 -28.66 9.21 -11.42
N LEU A 267 -29.35 8.11 -11.68
CA LEU A 267 -30.06 7.90 -12.95
C LEU A 267 -31.06 9.02 -13.25
N SER A 268 -31.79 9.50 -12.22
CA SER A 268 -32.73 10.63 -12.34
C SER A 268 -32.09 11.94 -12.79
N LYS A 269 -30.76 12.07 -12.71
CA LYS A 269 -30.00 13.25 -13.18
C LYS A 269 -29.27 13.01 -14.50
N SER A 270 -29.20 11.76 -14.96
CA SER A 270 -28.44 11.37 -16.14
C SER A 270 -29.21 11.46 -17.46
N GLY A 271 -30.51 11.69 -17.39
CA GLY A 271 -31.44 11.55 -18.50
C GLY A 271 -32.13 10.18 -18.59
N ALA A 272 -31.67 9.21 -17.80
CA ALA A 272 -32.41 7.98 -17.56
C ALA A 272 -33.56 8.19 -16.56
N SER A 273 -34.49 7.25 -16.51
CA SER A 273 -35.53 7.20 -15.48
C SER A 273 -35.21 6.08 -14.49
N PHE A 274 -35.07 6.42 -13.22
CA PHE A 274 -34.85 5.43 -12.17
C PHE A 274 -36.01 4.44 -12.09
N GLU A 275 -37.25 4.93 -12.04
CA GLU A 275 -38.45 4.09 -11.91
C GLU A 275 -38.64 3.18 -13.14
N ALA A 276 -38.43 3.72 -14.34
CA ALA A 276 -38.55 2.93 -15.57
C ALA A 276 -37.42 1.88 -15.66
N THR A 277 -36.19 2.22 -15.25
CA THR A 277 -35.05 1.31 -15.21
C THR A 277 -35.30 0.15 -14.21
N VAL A 278 -35.76 0.45 -13.00
CA VAL A 278 -36.09 -0.60 -12.01
C VAL A 278 -37.16 -1.56 -12.55
N LYS A 279 -38.20 -1.03 -13.18
CA LYS A 279 -39.25 -1.88 -13.84
C LYS A 279 -38.68 -2.69 -14.99
N ASN A 280 -37.84 -2.11 -15.83
CA ASN A 280 -37.18 -2.80 -16.95
C ASN A 280 -36.33 -3.99 -16.48
N LEU A 281 -35.69 -3.86 -15.32
CA LEU A 281 -34.90 -4.91 -14.68
C LEU A 281 -35.75 -5.88 -13.82
N GLY A 282 -37.08 -5.76 -13.85
CA GLY A 282 -38.01 -6.66 -13.15
C GLY A 282 -38.24 -6.36 -11.67
N GLY A 283 -37.78 -5.20 -11.18
CA GLY A 283 -37.96 -4.76 -9.80
C GLY A 283 -39.21 -3.90 -9.56
N ASP A 284 -39.44 -3.58 -8.29
CA ASP A 284 -40.48 -2.68 -7.83
C ASP A 284 -39.85 -1.32 -7.46
N PRO A 285 -40.12 -0.23 -8.19
CA PRO A 285 -39.56 1.09 -7.90
C PRO A 285 -40.03 1.69 -6.58
N GLU A 286 -41.18 1.26 -6.06
CA GLU A 286 -41.65 1.67 -4.73
C GLU A 286 -40.90 0.95 -3.59
N ASN A 287 -40.30 -0.22 -3.88
CA ASN A 287 -39.50 -0.98 -2.93
C ASN A 287 -38.24 -1.57 -3.59
N PRO A 288 -37.30 -0.75 -4.05
CA PRO A 288 -36.13 -1.21 -4.81
C PRO A 288 -35.06 -1.90 -3.94
N PHE A 289 -35.10 -1.73 -2.61
CA PHE A 289 -34.16 -2.33 -1.67
C PHE A 289 -34.63 -3.71 -1.20
N GLN A 290 -34.63 -4.68 -2.13
CA GLN A 290 -34.95 -6.07 -1.82
C GLN A 290 -34.14 -7.04 -2.68
N ILE A 291 -33.85 -8.21 -2.13
CA ILE A 291 -33.31 -9.34 -2.88
C ILE A 291 -34.50 -10.16 -3.40
N PHE A 292 -34.46 -10.55 -4.66
CA PHE A 292 -35.48 -11.42 -5.22
C PHE A 292 -35.45 -12.80 -4.54
N PRO A 293 -36.60 -13.42 -4.22
CA PRO A 293 -36.63 -14.66 -3.44
C PRO A 293 -35.81 -15.81 -4.02
N ASP A 294 -35.83 -15.98 -5.34
CA ASP A 294 -35.03 -16.99 -6.04
C ASP A 294 -33.54 -16.67 -6.12
N VAL A 295 -33.18 -15.39 -6.08
CA VAL A 295 -31.78 -14.94 -5.95
C VAL A 295 -31.29 -15.18 -4.51
N GLN A 296 -32.12 -14.93 -3.51
CA GLN A 296 -31.77 -15.27 -2.13
C GLN A 296 -31.53 -16.78 -1.99
N GLU A 297 -32.43 -17.62 -2.52
CA GLU A 297 -32.28 -19.08 -2.51
C GLU A 297 -30.98 -19.53 -3.23
N LEU A 298 -30.57 -18.85 -4.31
CA LEU A 298 -29.31 -19.11 -5.00
C LEU A 298 -28.12 -18.94 -4.06
N PHE A 299 -28.04 -17.81 -3.33
CA PHE A 299 -26.92 -17.53 -2.44
C PHE A 299 -26.98 -18.33 -1.13
N ASP A 300 -28.17 -18.66 -0.63
CA ASP A 300 -28.34 -19.57 0.51
C ASP A 300 -27.79 -20.98 0.19
N LYS A 301 -28.11 -21.51 -0.98
CA LYS A 301 -27.53 -22.78 -1.47
C LYS A 301 -26.02 -22.68 -1.66
N ARG A 302 -25.55 -21.57 -2.21
CA ARG A 302 -24.09 -21.35 -2.37
C ARG A 302 -23.38 -21.34 -1.01
N ALA A 303 -23.97 -20.73 0.00
CA ALA A 303 -23.42 -20.74 1.35
C ALA A 303 -23.35 -22.15 1.94
N GLU A 304 -24.36 -23.02 1.68
CA GLU A 304 -24.31 -24.44 2.09
C GLU A 304 -23.17 -25.19 1.37
N GLU A 305 -23.04 -25.05 0.05
CA GLU A 305 -21.92 -25.62 -0.72
C GLU A 305 -20.56 -25.15 -0.21
N LEU A 306 -20.43 -23.86 0.10
CA LEU A 306 -19.19 -23.30 0.62
C LEU A 306 -18.84 -23.88 1.99
N ARG A 307 -19.80 -24.08 2.89
CA ARG A 307 -19.56 -24.76 4.18
C ARG A 307 -19.03 -26.18 3.99
N GLU A 308 -19.58 -26.92 3.02
CA GLU A 308 -19.07 -28.27 2.70
C GLU A 308 -17.62 -28.22 2.20
N ILE A 309 -17.32 -27.29 1.27
CA ILE A 309 -15.96 -27.10 0.72
C ILE A 309 -14.98 -26.68 1.81
N THR A 310 -15.33 -25.71 2.64
CA THR A 310 -14.44 -25.20 3.68
C THR A 310 -14.22 -26.25 4.79
N ASN A 311 -15.25 -27.01 5.17
CA ASN A 311 -15.08 -28.13 6.11
C ASN A 311 -14.11 -29.20 5.58
N GLN A 312 -14.17 -29.51 4.28
CA GLN A 312 -13.19 -30.43 3.65
C GLN A 312 -11.78 -29.84 3.67
N ARG A 313 -11.63 -28.55 3.39
CA ARG A 313 -10.32 -27.88 3.44
C ARG A 313 -9.76 -27.80 4.87
N TYR A 314 -10.60 -27.52 5.88
CA TYR A 314 -10.21 -27.58 7.29
C TYR A 314 -9.76 -28.98 7.69
N ALA A 315 -10.49 -30.03 7.29
CA ALA A 315 -10.07 -31.42 7.54
C ALA A 315 -8.71 -31.74 6.92
N ALA A 316 -8.51 -31.36 5.64
CA ALA A 316 -7.24 -31.54 4.96
C ALA A 316 -6.10 -30.77 5.62
N TYR A 317 -6.38 -29.54 6.10
CA TYR A 317 -5.40 -28.77 6.87
C TYR A 317 -5.02 -29.47 8.19
N HIS A 318 -5.99 -30.01 8.92
CA HIS A 318 -5.73 -30.74 10.17
C HIS A 318 -4.89 -32.00 9.93
N GLU A 319 -5.20 -32.79 8.91
CA GLU A 319 -4.39 -33.95 8.52
C GLU A 319 -2.96 -33.56 8.15
N TRP A 320 -2.81 -32.48 7.35
CA TRP A 320 -1.50 -31.95 7.00
C TRP A 320 -0.72 -31.46 8.23
N LYS A 321 -1.40 -30.76 9.15
CA LYS A 321 -0.82 -30.26 10.40
C LYS A 321 -0.30 -31.38 11.29
N GLU A 322 -1.06 -32.47 11.43
CA GLU A 322 -0.62 -33.66 12.17
C GLU A 322 0.61 -34.32 11.52
N ALA A 323 0.67 -34.36 10.20
CA ALA A 323 1.79 -34.92 9.45
C ALA A 323 3.02 -33.99 9.44
N ASN A 324 2.85 -32.68 9.56
CA ASN A 324 3.89 -31.65 9.40
C ASN A 324 3.89 -30.62 10.56
N PRO A 325 4.04 -31.02 11.82
CA PRO A 325 3.80 -30.13 12.97
C PRO A 325 4.73 -28.90 13.04
N LEU A 326 5.97 -29.01 12.55
CA LEU A 326 6.91 -27.88 12.52
C LEU A 326 6.52 -26.86 11.44
N ALA A 327 6.19 -27.34 10.24
CA ALA A 327 5.75 -26.48 9.15
C ALA A 327 4.40 -25.82 9.47
N ALA A 328 3.51 -26.54 10.13
CA ALA A 328 2.22 -25.98 10.57
C ALA A 328 2.40 -24.90 11.63
N ASN A 329 3.28 -25.09 12.60
CA ASN A 329 3.60 -24.06 13.59
C ASN A 329 4.22 -22.81 12.94
N GLU A 330 5.13 -22.97 11.96
CA GLU A 330 5.69 -21.88 11.18
C GLU A 330 4.59 -21.14 10.40
N TYR A 331 3.72 -21.85 9.70
CA TYR A 331 2.60 -21.31 8.94
C TYR A 331 1.65 -20.49 9.85
N GLU A 332 1.22 -21.06 10.96
CA GLU A 332 0.33 -20.41 11.92
C GLU A 332 0.99 -19.15 12.52
N THR A 333 2.28 -19.22 12.85
CA THR A 333 3.04 -18.06 13.34
C THR A 333 3.09 -16.94 12.29
N PHE A 334 3.33 -17.26 11.03
CA PHE A 334 3.36 -16.25 9.98
C PHE A 334 1.97 -15.63 9.76
N MET A 335 0.92 -16.45 9.72
CA MET A 335 -0.45 -15.97 9.50
C MET A 335 -1.03 -15.22 10.70
N SER A 336 -0.52 -15.44 11.93
CA SER A 336 -0.97 -14.69 13.11
C SER A 336 -0.66 -13.19 13.03
N GLY A 337 0.33 -12.79 12.21
CA GLY A 337 0.80 -11.41 12.13
C GLY A 337 1.56 -10.95 13.38
N GLU A 338 1.94 -11.87 14.26
CA GLU A 338 2.74 -11.53 15.43
C GLU A 338 4.14 -11.05 15.05
N THR A 339 4.62 -10.04 15.76
CA THR A 339 5.99 -9.53 15.57
C THR A 339 7.00 -10.61 15.96
N PRO A 340 7.95 -10.99 15.10
CA PRO A 340 9.00 -11.94 15.46
C PRO A 340 9.81 -11.50 16.68
N CYS A 341 10.02 -12.41 17.61
CA CYS A 341 10.91 -12.15 18.76
C CYS A 341 12.37 -12.30 18.31
N LEU A 342 13.09 -11.19 18.22
CA LEU A 342 14.45 -11.12 17.69
C LEU A 342 15.45 -10.75 18.78
N ASP A 343 16.56 -11.49 18.86
CA ASP A 343 17.71 -11.11 19.69
C ASP A 343 18.64 -10.15 18.92
N TRP A 344 18.34 -8.87 18.98
CA TRP A 344 19.10 -7.82 18.31
C TRP A 344 20.54 -7.66 18.83
N SER A 345 20.92 -8.28 19.95
CA SER A 345 22.29 -8.25 20.44
C SER A 345 23.24 -9.05 19.54
N LEU A 346 22.70 -9.91 18.68
CA LEU A 346 23.45 -10.68 17.70
C LEU A 346 23.82 -9.84 16.46
N LEU A 347 23.13 -8.73 16.23
CA LEU A 347 23.44 -7.82 15.13
C LEU A 347 24.74 -7.06 15.44
N GLN A 348 25.75 -7.25 14.60
CA GLN A 348 27.02 -6.54 14.70
C GLN A 348 27.08 -5.37 13.73
N GLN A 349 27.08 -4.16 14.25
CA GLN A 349 27.28 -2.94 13.47
C GLN A 349 28.77 -2.55 13.40
N LYS A 350 29.11 -1.74 12.40
CA LYS A 350 30.41 -1.10 12.27
C LYS A 350 30.28 0.38 12.59
N ASP A 351 31.31 0.94 13.21
CA ASP A 351 31.40 2.37 13.44
C ASP A 351 31.73 3.14 12.17
N ASN A 352 31.32 4.39 12.12
CA ASN A 352 31.65 5.36 11.06
C ASN A 352 31.29 4.86 9.66
N VAL A 353 30.12 4.27 9.51
CA VAL A 353 29.59 3.82 8.22
C VAL A 353 28.34 4.60 7.83
N ALA A 354 28.01 4.62 6.54
CA ALA A 354 26.75 5.13 6.06
C ALA A 354 25.56 4.40 6.68
N THR A 355 24.48 5.11 7.01
CA THR A 355 23.31 4.46 7.62
C THR A 355 22.65 3.45 6.68
N ARG A 356 22.76 3.61 5.33
CA ARG A 356 22.38 2.54 4.39
C ARG A 356 23.22 1.27 4.54
N THR A 357 24.51 1.40 4.91
CA THR A 357 25.40 0.25 5.16
C THR A 357 25.04 -0.44 6.48
N ALA A 358 24.71 0.34 7.50
CA ALA A 358 24.18 -0.19 8.76
C ALA A 358 22.81 -0.89 8.55
N SER A 359 21.97 -0.33 7.68
CA SER A 359 20.70 -0.95 7.25
C SER A 359 20.94 -2.28 6.51
N ALA A 360 21.97 -2.40 5.67
CA ALA A 360 22.33 -3.67 5.03
C ALA A 360 22.71 -4.75 6.04
N ALA A 361 23.38 -4.38 7.14
CA ALA A 361 23.70 -5.31 8.23
C ALA A 361 22.42 -5.76 8.94
N ALA A 362 21.49 -4.83 9.23
CA ALA A 362 20.19 -5.15 9.81
C ALA A 362 19.35 -6.05 8.88
N LEU A 363 19.32 -5.76 7.58
CA LEU A 363 18.64 -6.60 6.58
C LEU A 363 19.25 -8.00 6.47
N SER A 364 20.57 -8.14 6.58
CA SER A 364 21.23 -9.44 6.62
C SER A 364 20.79 -10.23 7.87
N PHE A 365 20.77 -9.59 9.04
CA PHE A 365 20.27 -10.18 10.28
C PHE A 365 18.80 -10.59 10.18
N LEU A 366 17.95 -9.73 9.63
CA LEU A 366 16.53 -10.03 9.41
C LEU A 366 16.33 -11.17 8.40
N SER A 367 17.13 -11.22 7.34
CA SER A 367 17.10 -12.32 6.36
C SER A 367 17.39 -13.69 6.98
N GLU A 368 18.23 -13.75 7.99
CA GLU A 368 18.55 -14.99 8.70
C GLU A 368 17.45 -15.39 9.71
N ASN A 369 16.82 -14.41 10.36
CA ASN A 369 15.98 -14.64 11.54
C ASN A 369 14.47 -14.45 11.30
N VAL A 370 14.04 -13.89 10.17
CA VAL A 370 12.62 -13.62 9.84
C VAL A 370 12.24 -14.33 8.55
N GLY A 371 11.61 -15.50 8.70
CA GLY A 371 11.32 -16.41 7.58
C GLY A 371 10.29 -15.89 6.58
N ASN A 372 9.38 -15.01 6.99
CA ASN A 372 8.29 -14.46 6.19
C ASN A 372 8.49 -12.99 5.75
N MET A 373 9.69 -12.45 5.89
CA MET A 373 10.01 -11.13 5.33
C MET A 373 10.35 -11.26 3.85
N ILE A 374 9.76 -10.41 3.01
CA ILE A 374 10.11 -10.27 1.60
C ILE A 374 10.56 -8.84 1.34
N VAL A 375 11.73 -8.70 0.72
CA VAL A 375 12.31 -7.41 0.38
C VAL A 375 12.29 -7.20 -1.14
N SER A 376 12.01 -6.00 -1.59
CA SER A 376 12.03 -5.62 -3.01
C SER A 376 12.90 -4.40 -3.23
N SER A 377 13.43 -4.25 -4.45
CA SER A 377 14.13 -3.04 -4.89
C SER A 377 13.78 -2.69 -6.33
N ALA A 378 13.78 -1.39 -6.62
CA ALA A 378 13.53 -0.83 -7.95
C ALA A 378 14.83 -0.76 -8.79
N ASP A 379 15.47 -1.91 -8.99
CA ASP A 379 16.75 -2.05 -9.71
C ASP A 379 17.93 -1.32 -9.07
N LEU A 380 17.89 -1.05 -7.76
CA LEU A 380 18.89 -0.27 -7.03
C LEU A 380 19.51 -1.02 -5.85
N CYS A 381 19.24 -2.32 -5.68
CA CYS A 381 19.56 -3.07 -4.45
C CYS A 381 21.06 -3.01 -4.07
N ASN A 382 21.96 -2.97 -5.02
CA ASN A 382 23.40 -2.82 -4.79
C ASN A 382 23.80 -1.42 -4.29
N SER A 383 22.97 -0.41 -4.56
CA SER A 383 23.21 0.99 -4.18
C SER A 383 22.39 1.42 -2.97
N ASP A 384 21.09 1.10 -2.93
CA ASP A 384 20.24 1.34 -1.77
C ASP A 384 20.57 0.41 -0.59
N LYS A 385 21.37 -0.63 -0.85
CA LYS A 385 21.87 -1.63 0.09
C LYS A 385 20.82 -2.62 0.61
N THR A 386 19.69 -2.73 -0.07
CA THR A 386 18.73 -3.81 0.21
C THR A 386 19.28 -5.20 -0.17
N ASP A 387 20.34 -5.29 -0.99
CA ASP A 387 21.10 -6.50 -1.28
C ASP A 387 21.70 -7.16 -0.02
N GLY A 388 21.78 -6.43 1.09
CA GLY A 388 22.11 -7.02 2.40
C GLY A 388 21.19 -8.18 2.77
N PHE A 389 19.93 -8.12 2.37
CA PHE A 389 18.95 -9.18 2.60
C PHE A 389 19.22 -10.46 1.80
N LEU A 390 19.86 -10.36 0.63
CA LEU A 390 20.19 -11.52 -0.22
C LEU A 390 21.25 -12.46 0.36
N LYS A 391 21.88 -12.13 1.48
CA LYS A 391 22.90 -12.99 2.09
C LYS A 391 22.37 -14.33 2.58
N HIS A 392 21.10 -14.42 2.96
CA HIS A 392 20.48 -15.63 3.51
C HIS A 392 19.21 -16.03 2.74
N THR A 393 19.05 -15.54 1.51
CA THR A 393 17.94 -15.88 0.63
C THR A 393 18.34 -15.69 -0.84
N HIS A 394 17.41 -15.87 -1.76
CA HIS A 394 17.60 -15.66 -3.19
C HIS A 394 16.40 -14.92 -3.79
N VAL A 395 16.50 -14.59 -5.07
CA VAL A 395 15.48 -13.86 -5.83
C VAL A 395 14.30 -14.76 -6.13
N ILE A 396 13.08 -14.23 -5.97
CA ILE A 396 11.85 -14.87 -6.47
C ILE A 396 11.87 -14.85 -8.00
N THR A 397 11.62 -15.99 -8.62
CA THR A 397 11.53 -16.13 -10.08
C THR A 397 10.26 -16.89 -10.46
N ALA A 398 9.92 -16.92 -11.75
CA ALA A 398 8.78 -17.68 -12.26
C ALA A 398 8.84 -19.19 -11.96
N ASP A 399 10.03 -19.72 -11.78
CA ASP A 399 10.28 -21.15 -11.56
C ASP A 399 10.63 -21.47 -10.09
N ASP A 400 10.80 -20.42 -9.25
CA ASP A 400 11.14 -20.59 -7.82
C ASP A 400 10.57 -19.46 -6.96
N PHE A 401 9.51 -19.76 -6.23
CA PHE A 401 8.87 -18.87 -5.27
C PHE A 401 9.34 -19.08 -3.82
N THR A 402 10.35 -19.91 -3.57
CA THR A 402 10.90 -20.11 -2.21
C THR A 402 11.84 -18.97 -1.79
N GLY A 403 12.30 -18.16 -2.75
CA GLY A 403 13.08 -16.95 -2.50
C GLY A 403 12.30 -15.90 -1.72
N ARG A 404 13.02 -14.90 -1.17
CA ARG A 404 12.43 -13.80 -0.38
C ARG A 404 12.91 -12.42 -0.82
N PHE A 405 13.41 -12.32 -2.05
CA PHE A 405 13.79 -11.03 -2.65
C PHE A 405 13.11 -10.88 -4.01
N LEU A 406 12.39 -9.77 -4.20
CA LEU A 406 11.68 -9.46 -5.45
C LEU A 406 12.41 -8.36 -6.22
N GLN A 407 12.90 -8.67 -7.41
CA GLN A 407 13.40 -7.66 -8.36
C GLN A 407 12.23 -7.04 -9.12
N SER A 408 11.86 -5.81 -8.75
CA SER A 408 10.70 -5.14 -9.35
C SER A 408 11.01 -4.40 -10.67
N GLY A 409 12.29 -4.22 -10.97
CA GLY A 409 12.72 -3.32 -12.05
C GLY A 409 12.46 -1.84 -11.70
N VAL A 410 12.72 -0.95 -12.64
CA VAL A 410 12.55 0.51 -12.45
C VAL A 410 11.04 0.85 -12.51
N SER A 411 10.36 0.70 -11.38
CA SER A 411 8.92 0.90 -11.27
C SER A 411 8.50 1.05 -9.79
N GLU A 412 8.80 2.17 -9.17
CA GLU A 412 8.68 2.41 -7.73
C GLU A 412 7.24 2.29 -7.23
N LEU A 413 6.27 2.86 -7.97
CA LEU A 413 4.85 2.78 -7.59
C LEU A 413 4.32 1.35 -7.68
N THR A 414 4.67 0.62 -8.75
CA THR A 414 4.30 -0.80 -8.91
C THR A 414 4.91 -1.63 -7.79
N MET A 415 6.21 -1.46 -7.50
CA MET A 415 6.91 -2.14 -6.42
C MET A 415 6.22 -1.92 -5.07
N ALA A 416 5.92 -0.68 -4.73
CA ALA A 416 5.25 -0.34 -3.48
C ALA A 416 3.87 -0.98 -3.38
N CYS A 417 3.05 -0.91 -4.44
CA CYS A 417 1.71 -1.50 -4.45
C CYS A 417 1.75 -3.04 -4.44
N VAL A 418 2.71 -3.67 -5.11
CA VAL A 418 2.91 -5.13 -5.02
C VAL A 418 3.28 -5.54 -3.60
N CYS A 419 4.18 -4.81 -2.93
CA CYS A 419 4.52 -5.06 -1.53
C CYS A 419 3.31 -4.88 -0.61
N ILE A 420 2.48 -3.85 -0.83
CA ILE A 420 1.21 -3.67 -0.12
C ILE A 420 0.30 -4.89 -0.35
N GLY A 421 0.18 -5.36 -1.59
CA GLY A 421 -0.59 -6.56 -1.91
C GLY A 421 -0.13 -7.81 -1.18
N MET A 422 1.19 -8.00 -1.02
CA MET A 422 1.74 -9.07 -0.20
C MET A 422 1.34 -8.93 1.28
N ALA A 423 1.35 -7.71 1.82
CA ALA A 423 0.86 -7.47 3.19
C ALA A 423 -0.64 -7.74 3.33
N LEU A 424 -1.45 -7.36 2.33
CA LEU A 424 -2.90 -7.59 2.33
C LEU A 424 -3.27 -9.08 2.25
N HIS A 425 -2.43 -9.88 1.60
CA HIS A 425 -2.58 -11.33 1.64
C HIS A 425 -2.54 -11.86 3.08
N GLY A 426 -1.71 -11.27 3.92
CA GLY A 426 -1.41 -11.74 5.27
C GLY A 426 -0.18 -12.65 5.31
N GLY A 427 0.44 -12.74 6.46
CA GLY A 427 1.56 -13.64 6.72
C GLY A 427 2.91 -13.18 6.15
N ILE A 428 2.99 -12.10 5.39
CA ILE A 428 4.23 -11.54 4.82
C ILE A 428 4.53 -10.19 5.46
N ILE A 429 5.79 -9.96 5.79
CA ILE A 429 6.34 -8.67 6.24
C ILE A 429 7.11 -8.05 5.05
N PRO A 430 6.53 -7.10 4.31
CA PRO A 430 7.18 -6.54 3.13
C PRO A 430 8.03 -5.33 3.43
N ALA A 431 9.15 -5.20 2.72
CA ALA A 431 9.93 -3.97 2.65
C ALA A 431 10.32 -3.69 1.20
N CYS A 432 10.41 -2.41 0.82
CA CYS A 432 10.90 -2.04 -0.50
C CYS A 432 11.87 -0.86 -0.45
N GLY A 433 12.89 -0.90 -1.31
CA GLY A 433 13.98 0.05 -1.36
C GLY A 433 14.11 0.80 -2.68
N THR A 434 14.50 2.07 -2.56
CA THR A 434 14.91 2.95 -3.67
C THR A 434 15.70 4.14 -3.12
N PHE A 435 16.09 5.11 -3.97
CA PHE A 435 16.63 6.39 -3.50
C PHE A 435 15.53 7.32 -3.00
N PHE A 436 15.84 8.14 -2.02
CA PHE A 436 14.83 8.96 -1.34
C PHE A 436 14.13 9.94 -2.27
N VAL A 437 14.81 10.53 -3.25
CA VAL A 437 14.17 11.41 -4.24
C VAL A 437 13.04 10.71 -4.99
N PHE A 438 13.15 9.40 -5.25
CA PHE A 438 12.14 8.61 -5.94
C PHE A 438 10.97 8.17 -5.05
N SER A 439 10.99 8.54 -3.76
CA SER A 439 9.79 8.45 -2.91
C SER A 439 8.62 9.26 -3.48
N ASP A 440 8.88 10.24 -4.33
CA ASP A 440 7.86 11.02 -5.05
C ASP A 440 6.94 10.13 -5.89
N TYR A 441 7.48 9.09 -6.53
CA TYR A 441 6.68 8.10 -7.26
C TYR A 441 5.84 7.21 -6.35
N MET A 442 6.19 7.07 -5.06
CA MET A 442 5.57 6.11 -4.14
C MET A 442 4.47 6.74 -3.26
N LYS A 443 4.30 8.06 -3.24
CA LYS A 443 3.36 8.76 -2.36
C LYS A 443 1.92 8.25 -2.42
N PRO A 444 1.33 7.94 -3.59
CA PRO A 444 -0.01 7.35 -3.64
C PRO A 444 -0.08 6.01 -2.90
N ALA A 445 0.92 5.15 -3.05
CA ALA A 445 1.00 3.86 -2.36
C ALA A 445 1.16 4.01 -0.84
N ILE A 446 2.03 4.93 -0.39
CA ILE A 446 2.22 5.24 1.04
C ILE A 446 0.88 5.66 1.68
N ARG A 447 0.12 6.53 0.97
CA ARG A 447 -1.20 6.95 1.43
C ARG A 447 -2.16 5.76 1.58
N MET A 448 -2.17 4.82 0.62
CA MET A 448 -3.03 3.64 0.67
C MET A 448 -2.61 2.69 1.78
N ALA A 449 -1.32 2.47 2.00
CA ALA A 449 -0.82 1.68 3.13
C ALA A 449 -1.25 2.28 4.49
N ALA A 450 -1.19 3.61 4.61
CA ALA A 450 -1.63 4.33 5.81
C ALA A 450 -3.15 4.22 6.04
N LEU A 451 -3.96 4.36 4.98
CA LEU A 451 -5.42 4.21 5.05
C LEU A 451 -5.85 2.79 5.44
N MET A 452 -5.14 1.78 4.95
CA MET A 452 -5.41 0.37 5.25
C MET A 452 -4.79 -0.10 6.56
N GLU A 453 -4.02 0.76 7.23
CA GLU A 453 -3.39 0.49 8.54
C GLU A 453 -2.55 -0.80 8.53
N ILE A 454 -1.66 -0.94 7.54
CA ILE A 454 -0.86 -2.14 7.34
C ILE A 454 0.62 -1.91 7.63
N GLN A 455 1.30 -2.98 8.06
CA GLN A 455 2.76 -3.01 8.13
C GLN A 455 3.36 -2.99 6.73
N MET A 456 4.17 -1.97 6.45
CA MET A 456 4.94 -1.82 5.22
C MET A 456 6.19 -1.00 5.51
N MET A 457 7.35 -1.42 5.02
CA MET A 457 8.61 -0.71 5.25
C MET A 457 9.12 -0.11 3.95
N PHE A 458 9.27 1.21 3.93
CA PHE A 458 9.89 1.96 2.86
C PHE A 458 11.34 2.29 3.25
N VAL A 459 12.30 1.79 2.50
CA VAL A 459 13.74 1.93 2.77
C VAL A 459 14.34 2.85 1.72
N TRP A 460 14.62 4.10 2.10
CA TRP A 460 15.11 5.11 1.18
C TRP A 460 16.53 5.53 1.53
N SER A 461 17.47 5.19 0.67
CA SER A 461 18.84 5.65 0.76
C SER A 461 19.07 6.96 0.00
N HIS A 462 20.26 7.53 0.10
CA HIS A 462 20.58 8.80 -0.58
C HIS A 462 19.73 9.96 -0.05
N ASP A 463 19.82 10.18 1.26
CA ASP A 463 18.92 11.00 2.09
C ASP A 463 18.94 12.51 1.77
N ALA A 464 20.00 13.03 1.10
CA ALA A 464 20.18 14.47 0.88
C ALA A 464 21.18 14.76 -0.25
N PHE A 465 21.59 16.02 -0.43
CA PHE A 465 22.51 16.51 -1.47
C PHE A 465 23.87 15.79 -1.52
N ARG A 466 24.27 15.08 -0.46
CA ARG A 466 25.48 14.24 -0.44
C ARG A 466 25.40 12.98 -1.31
N VAL A 467 24.34 12.87 -2.12
CA VAL A 467 24.33 12.03 -3.34
C VAL A 467 25.49 12.41 -4.23
N GLY A 468 25.76 13.70 -4.37
CA GLY A 468 27.00 14.21 -4.95
C GLY A 468 26.95 14.36 -6.46
N GLU A 469 27.73 13.54 -7.15
CA GLU A 469 28.02 13.70 -8.60
C GLU A 469 26.77 13.50 -9.49
N ASP A 470 25.76 12.75 -9.04
CA ASP A 470 24.49 12.56 -9.77
C ASP A 470 23.67 13.86 -9.88
N GLY A 471 23.86 14.78 -8.92
CA GLY A 471 23.34 16.14 -8.98
C GLY A 471 21.85 16.27 -8.65
N PRO A 472 21.24 17.43 -8.97
CA PRO A 472 19.93 17.84 -8.45
C PRO A 472 18.77 16.91 -8.79
N THR A 473 18.86 16.10 -9.85
CA THR A 473 17.82 15.12 -10.20
C THR A 473 17.74 13.95 -9.23
N HIS A 474 18.80 13.73 -8.42
CA HIS A 474 18.93 12.63 -7.47
C HIS A 474 19.09 13.10 -6.02
N GLU A 475 19.19 14.41 -5.81
CA GLU A 475 19.40 15.05 -4.51
C GLU A 475 18.06 15.49 -3.91
N PRO A 476 17.52 14.77 -2.90
CA PRO A 476 16.29 15.19 -2.23
C PRO A 476 16.53 16.47 -1.42
N VAL A 477 15.58 17.40 -1.52
CA VAL A 477 15.56 18.67 -0.75
C VAL A 477 14.21 18.83 -0.05
N GLU A 478 13.12 18.73 -0.82
CA GLU A 478 11.75 18.87 -0.33
C GLU A 478 11.12 17.56 0.13
N GLN A 479 11.67 16.40 -0.22
CA GLN A 479 11.08 15.09 0.06
C GLN A 479 10.93 14.84 1.57
N GLU A 480 11.90 15.26 2.39
CA GLU A 480 11.78 15.12 3.83
C GLU A 480 10.61 15.93 4.39
N ALA A 481 10.44 17.18 3.98
CA ALA A 481 9.30 18.00 4.39
C ALA A 481 7.97 17.36 4.00
N GLN A 482 7.88 16.81 2.79
CA GLN A 482 6.69 16.16 2.28
C GLN A 482 6.31 14.89 3.07
N ILE A 483 7.28 14.03 3.39
CA ILE A 483 6.99 12.81 4.15
C ILE A 483 6.70 13.12 5.63
N ARG A 484 7.36 14.15 6.21
CA ARG A 484 7.07 14.65 7.55
C ARG A 484 5.66 15.23 7.70
N LEU A 485 5.03 15.70 6.62
CA LEU A 485 3.61 16.08 6.65
C LEU A 485 2.71 14.86 6.86
N MET A 486 3.06 13.70 6.27
CA MET A 486 2.27 12.47 6.44
C MET A 486 2.35 11.94 7.87
N GLU A 487 3.48 12.08 8.57
CA GLU A 487 3.56 11.66 9.98
C GLU A 487 2.72 12.54 10.94
N LYS A 488 2.31 13.75 10.50
CA LYS A 488 1.40 14.64 11.25
C LYS A 488 -0.08 14.33 11.02
N LEU A 489 -0.39 13.53 10.00
CA LEU A 489 -1.73 13.06 9.70
C LEU A 489 -2.02 11.81 10.55
N HIS A 490 -3.26 11.68 11.04
CA HIS A 490 -3.70 10.48 11.74
C HIS A 490 -4.59 9.63 10.82
N ASN A 491 -4.45 8.33 10.92
CA ASN A 491 -5.35 7.36 10.31
C ASN A 491 -6.68 7.27 11.10
N HIS A 492 -7.62 6.44 10.65
CA HIS A 492 -8.95 6.36 11.29
C HIS A 492 -8.91 5.80 12.72
N SER A 493 -7.89 5.03 13.09
CA SER A 493 -7.68 4.55 14.46
C SER A 493 -7.01 5.60 15.39
N GLY A 494 -6.72 6.79 14.87
CA GLY A 494 -6.10 7.89 15.64
C GLY A 494 -4.57 7.78 15.78
N ARG A 495 -3.91 6.83 15.09
CA ARG A 495 -2.45 6.69 15.06
C ARG A 495 -1.86 7.62 13.99
N PRO A 496 -0.58 8.06 14.11
CA PRO A 496 0.13 8.68 12.99
C PRO A 496 0.08 7.81 11.75
N SER A 497 -0.20 8.41 10.60
CA SER A 497 -0.43 7.65 9.36
C SER A 497 0.82 6.95 8.83
N VAL A 498 2.01 7.51 9.13
CA VAL A 498 3.31 6.95 8.77
C VAL A 498 4.28 7.20 9.92
N MET A 499 5.12 6.23 10.27
CA MET A 499 6.27 6.44 11.14
C MET A 499 7.49 6.77 10.28
N VAL A 500 8.09 7.96 10.49
CA VAL A 500 9.27 8.40 9.73
C VAL A 500 10.49 8.41 10.64
N LEU A 501 11.55 7.71 10.24
CA LEU A 501 12.80 7.58 10.99
C LEU A 501 13.98 7.95 10.10
N ARG A 502 14.79 8.94 10.52
CA ARG A 502 16.02 9.35 9.85
C ARG A 502 17.19 9.24 10.84
N PRO A 503 17.83 8.06 10.90
CA PRO A 503 18.87 7.76 11.89
C PRO A 503 20.18 8.50 11.59
N ALA A 504 20.89 8.91 12.65
CA ALA A 504 22.13 9.65 12.57
C ALA A 504 23.36 8.74 12.38
N ASP A 505 23.31 7.50 12.86
CA ASP A 505 24.42 6.55 12.80
C ASP A 505 23.93 5.08 12.80
N ALA A 506 24.84 4.13 12.98
CA ALA A 506 24.57 2.72 12.97
C ALA A 506 23.71 2.26 14.17
N GLU A 507 23.89 2.83 15.33
CA GLU A 507 23.12 2.51 16.55
C GLU A 507 21.66 2.98 16.36
N GLU A 508 21.44 4.23 15.94
CA GLU A 508 20.09 4.72 15.63
C GLU A 508 19.45 3.93 14.46
N THR A 509 20.24 3.47 13.48
CA THR A 509 19.74 2.64 12.37
C THR A 509 19.23 1.29 12.89
N THR A 510 19.96 0.67 13.81
CA THR A 510 19.51 -0.58 14.45
C THR A 510 18.20 -0.38 15.22
N ALA A 511 18.12 0.69 16.01
CA ALA A 511 16.91 1.06 16.75
C ALA A 511 15.74 1.35 15.79
N ALA A 512 16.00 2.03 14.67
CA ALA A 512 14.98 2.32 13.66
C ALA A 512 14.41 1.06 13.02
N TRP A 513 15.25 0.07 12.67
CA TRP A 513 14.80 -1.23 12.15
C TRP A 513 14.00 -2.01 13.17
N LYS A 514 14.41 -1.98 14.45
CA LYS A 514 13.68 -2.59 15.54
C LYS A 514 12.27 -2.00 15.68
N MET A 515 12.17 -0.68 15.67
CA MET A 515 10.89 0.02 15.69
C MET A 515 10.03 -0.27 14.45
N ALA A 516 10.65 -0.39 13.27
CA ALA A 516 9.95 -0.75 12.02
C ALA A 516 9.34 -2.15 12.09
N MET A 517 10.06 -3.12 12.69
CA MET A 517 9.54 -4.48 12.91
C MET A 517 8.40 -4.50 13.95
N GLU A 518 8.48 -3.66 14.99
CA GLU A 518 7.45 -3.54 16.03
C GLU A 518 6.20 -2.79 15.55
N ASN A 519 6.30 -1.99 14.47
CA ASN A 519 5.20 -1.17 13.95
C ASN A 519 4.33 -1.95 12.94
N VAL A 520 3.37 -2.70 13.44
CA VAL A 520 2.49 -3.57 12.63
C VAL A 520 1.22 -2.89 12.10
N TYR A 521 0.94 -1.64 12.50
CA TYR A 521 -0.34 -0.97 12.22
C TYR A 521 -0.23 0.22 11.26
N THR A 522 0.96 0.64 10.92
CA THR A 522 1.18 1.76 10.00
C THR A 522 2.47 1.55 9.21
N PRO A 523 2.59 2.11 8.00
CA PRO A 523 3.86 2.04 7.28
C PRO A 523 4.98 2.78 8.01
N THR A 524 6.20 2.27 7.86
CA THR A 524 7.43 2.90 8.37
C THR A 524 8.31 3.33 7.21
N ALA A 525 8.82 4.55 7.26
CA ALA A 525 9.79 5.11 6.33
C ALA A 525 11.17 5.26 7.01
N LEU A 526 12.19 4.64 6.44
CA LEU A 526 13.58 4.72 6.86
C LEU A 526 14.36 5.57 5.86
N ILE A 527 14.91 6.71 6.28
CA ILE A 527 15.66 7.64 5.43
C ILE A 527 17.14 7.53 5.79
N LEU A 528 17.97 7.07 4.86
CA LEU A 528 19.32 6.58 5.10
C LEU A 528 20.38 7.33 4.28
N SER A 529 21.50 7.67 4.89
CA SER A 529 22.60 8.36 4.23
C SER A 529 23.30 7.48 3.18
N ARG A 530 23.78 8.12 2.10
CA ARG A 530 24.67 7.49 1.13
C ARG A 530 26.12 7.49 1.60
N GLN A 531 26.59 8.62 2.11
CA GLN A 531 27.94 8.83 2.60
C GLN A 531 28.11 8.23 4.01
N ASP A 532 29.35 7.90 4.34
CA ASP A 532 29.69 7.52 5.70
C ASP A 532 29.43 8.68 6.68
N VAL A 533 29.00 8.35 7.85
CA VAL A 533 28.75 9.28 8.96
C VAL A 533 29.62 8.89 10.15
N THR A 534 30.11 9.87 10.89
CA THR A 534 30.81 9.62 12.14
C THR A 534 29.82 9.18 13.21
N SER A 535 30.13 8.10 13.92
CA SER A 535 29.32 7.62 15.04
C SER A 535 29.15 8.73 16.08
N VAL A 536 27.91 8.91 16.54
CA VAL A 536 27.53 9.96 17.49
C VAL A 536 27.61 9.40 18.91
N PRO A 537 28.26 10.05 19.86
CA PRO A 537 28.28 9.61 21.25
C PRO A 537 26.88 9.57 21.87
N ASN A 538 26.63 8.57 22.74
CA ASN A 538 25.38 8.42 23.49
C ASN A 538 24.11 8.22 22.65
N THR A 539 24.23 7.83 21.38
CA THR A 539 23.08 7.30 20.62
C THR A 539 22.57 6.03 21.30
N SER A 540 21.26 5.84 21.29
CA SER A 540 20.63 4.72 22.00
C SER A 540 19.24 4.40 21.48
N GLU A 541 18.84 3.14 21.56
CA GLU A 541 17.47 2.70 21.28
C GLU A 541 16.43 3.47 22.10
N ALA A 542 16.69 3.66 23.40
CA ALA A 542 15.80 4.38 24.29
C ALA A 542 15.58 5.84 23.85
N GLY A 543 16.62 6.47 23.29
CA GLY A 543 16.55 7.81 22.72
C GLY A 543 15.76 7.85 21.44
N VAL A 544 16.01 6.93 20.51
CA VAL A 544 15.27 6.84 19.24
C VAL A 544 13.78 6.60 19.48
N LYS A 545 13.40 5.74 20.41
CA LYS A 545 12.01 5.49 20.82
C LYS A 545 11.30 6.73 21.39
N LYS A 546 12.04 7.77 21.79
CA LYS A 546 11.50 9.07 22.21
C LYS A 546 11.35 10.06 21.06
N GLY A 547 11.90 9.76 19.89
CA GLY A 547 11.81 10.57 18.68
C GLY A 547 12.77 11.76 18.62
N ALA A 548 13.15 12.33 19.75
CA ALA A 548 14.26 13.27 19.90
C ALA A 548 14.85 13.14 21.31
N TYR A 549 16.16 13.29 21.41
CA TYR A 549 16.86 13.13 22.67
C TYR A 549 18.25 13.80 22.66
N ILE A 550 18.80 14.01 23.86
CA ILE A 550 20.07 14.69 24.05
C ILE A 550 21.22 13.69 23.84
N VAL A 551 22.08 13.93 22.86
CA VAL A 551 23.29 13.13 22.59
C VAL A 551 24.54 13.73 23.23
N SER A 552 24.54 15.04 23.53
CA SER A 552 25.63 15.72 24.23
C SER A 552 25.09 16.95 24.96
N LYS A 553 25.58 17.17 26.21
CA LYS A 553 25.11 18.31 27.02
C LYS A 553 26.19 18.79 27.98
N ASP A 554 26.45 20.09 27.95
CA ASP A 554 27.27 20.80 28.92
C ASP A 554 26.39 21.37 30.07
N GLU A 555 26.98 21.73 31.21
CA GLU A 555 26.24 22.37 32.28
C GLU A 555 25.71 23.75 31.87
N ASN A 556 24.43 24.01 32.12
CA ASN A 556 23.78 25.28 31.79
C ASN A 556 24.03 25.73 30.31
N PRO A 557 23.55 24.98 29.31
CA PRO A 557 23.84 25.28 27.93
C PRO A 557 23.27 26.64 27.48
N GLN A 558 24.05 27.35 26.69
CA GLN A 558 23.71 28.66 26.10
C GLN A 558 22.94 28.50 24.78
N VAL A 559 23.17 27.37 24.09
CA VAL A 559 22.55 27.04 22.83
C VAL A 559 22.16 25.57 22.79
N VAL A 560 20.98 25.26 22.24
CA VAL A 560 20.56 23.92 21.85
C VAL A 560 20.71 23.78 20.34
N MET A 561 21.51 22.81 19.90
CA MET A 561 21.76 22.50 18.50
C MET A 561 20.97 21.25 18.12
N ILE A 562 20.22 21.28 17.00
CA ILE A 562 19.22 20.29 16.64
C ILE A 562 19.45 19.82 15.20
N ALA A 563 19.54 18.51 14.98
CA ALA A 563 19.57 17.92 13.65
C ALA A 563 18.91 16.54 13.62
N SER A 564 18.66 16.05 12.41
CA SER A 564 18.20 14.70 12.09
C SER A 564 19.18 14.04 11.13
N GLY A 565 19.36 12.72 11.24
CA GLY A 565 20.17 11.98 10.28
C GLY A 565 21.65 12.40 10.26
N SER A 566 22.24 12.40 9.08
CA SER A 566 23.67 12.64 8.86
C SER A 566 24.16 14.02 9.35
N GLU A 567 23.28 15.00 9.51
CA GLU A 567 23.65 16.35 9.97
C GLU A 567 24.00 16.39 11.46
N VAL A 568 23.61 15.39 12.25
CA VAL A 568 23.99 15.30 13.68
C VAL A 568 25.51 15.24 13.83
N SER A 569 26.21 14.48 12.98
CA SER A 569 27.68 14.41 13.02
C SER A 569 28.32 15.74 12.61
N THR A 570 27.74 16.49 11.69
CA THR A 570 28.20 17.84 11.31
C THR A 570 28.02 18.84 12.48
N LEU A 571 26.88 18.75 13.19
CA LEU A 571 26.69 19.57 14.41
C LEU A 571 27.73 19.25 15.49
N MET A 572 28.03 17.96 15.71
CA MET A 572 29.06 17.53 16.66
C MET A 572 30.43 18.14 16.35
N ALA A 573 30.84 18.13 15.07
CA ALA A 573 32.09 18.74 14.64
C ALA A 573 32.11 20.27 14.90
N GLY A 574 31.03 20.98 14.60
CA GLY A 574 30.89 22.41 14.92
C GLY A 574 30.89 22.71 16.41
N ALA A 575 30.29 21.81 17.20
CA ALA A 575 30.24 21.93 18.65
C ALA A 575 31.64 21.90 19.29
N GLU A 576 32.56 21.11 18.77
CA GLU A 576 33.94 21.08 19.28
C GLU A 576 34.63 22.44 19.11
N LEU A 577 34.41 23.14 17.98
CA LEU A 577 34.94 24.49 17.77
C LEU A 577 34.34 25.50 18.77
N LEU A 578 33.05 25.43 19.02
CA LEU A 578 32.35 26.31 19.94
C LEU A 578 32.80 26.07 21.40
N ARG A 579 32.98 24.81 21.81
CA ARG A 579 33.47 24.42 23.15
C ARG A 579 34.90 24.89 23.39
N ALA A 580 35.74 24.89 22.34
CA ALA A 580 37.10 25.40 22.45
C ALA A 580 37.14 26.88 22.86
N GLU A 581 36.07 27.65 22.62
CA GLU A 581 35.89 29.02 23.09
C GLU A 581 35.07 29.15 24.38
N GLY A 582 34.78 28.04 25.03
CA GLY A 582 34.04 28.02 26.32
C GLY A 582 32.51 28.18 26.17
N ILE A 583 31.96 28.05 24.98
CA ILE A 583 30.50 28.08 24.73
C ILE A 583 29.92 26.73 25.15
N ARG A 584 28.93 26.77 26.04
CA ARG A 584 28.26 25.58 26.56
C ARG A 584 27.07 25.22 25.68
N LEU A 585 26.96 23.96 25.29
CA LEU A 585 26.02 23.48 24.27
C LEU A 585 25.22 22.28 24.75
N GLN A 586 24.04 22.13 24.17
CA GLN A 586 23.29 20.89 24.19
C GLN A 586 23.02 20.47 22.74
N ILE A 587 23.26 19.21 22.40
CA ILE A 587 23.03 18.67 21.05
C ILE A 587 21.94 17.62 21.12
N VAL A 588 20.98 17.75 20.20
CA VAL A 588 19.77 16.91 20.12
C VAL A 588 19.73 16.22 18.78
N SER A 589 19.67 14.87 18.80
CA SER A 589 19.31 14.07 17.64
C SER A 589 17.78 13.94 17.56
N VAL A 590 17.22 14.11 16.35
CA VAL A 590 15.77 14.05 16.09
C VAL A 590 15.49 13.02 15.00
N PRO A 591 15.58 11.71 15.30
CA PRO A 591 15.23 10.69 14.30
C PRO A 591 13.75 10.75 13.87
N SER A 592 12.82 11.20 14.72
CA SER A 592 11.40 11.35 14.39
C SER A 592 10.74 12.49 15.16
N GLU A 593 10.34 13.56 14.45
CA GLU A 593 9.64 14.69 15.08
C GLU A 593 8.27 14.26 15.64
N ALA A 594 7.50 13.47 14.89
CA ALA A 594 6.15 13.09 15.33
C ALA A 594 6.16 12.29 16.63
N ILE A 595 7.07 11.35 16.77
CA ILE A 595 7.23 10.57 18.01
C ILE A 595 7.62 11.49 19.17
N PHE A 596 8.53 12.45 18.95
CA PHE A 596 8.92 13.43 19.96
C PHE A 596 7.74 14.30 20.40
N ARG A 597 6.90 14.75 19.46
CA ARG A 597 5.71 15.57 19.77
C ARG A 597 4.67 14.84 20.63
N GLN A 598 4.68 13.51 20.62
CA GLN A 598 3.80 12.68 21.45
C GLN A 598 4.33 12.48 22.87
N GLN A 599 5.58 12.84 23.16
CA GLN A 599 6.13 12.75 24.50
C GLN A 599 5.48 13.75 25.45
N SER A 600 5.63 13.53 26.76
CA SER A 600 5.11 14.47 27.78
C SER A 600 5.72 15.86 27.60
N LYS A 601 5.00 16.90 28.04
CA LYS A 601 5.49 18.28 27.97
C LYS A 601 6.74 18.50 28.79
N GLU A 602 6.89 17.75 29.89
CA GLU A 602 8.06 17.76 30.75
C GLU A 602 9.28 17.24 29.99
N TYR A 603 9.15 16.10 29.29
CA TYR A 603 10.22 15.56 28.48
C TYR A 603 10.58 16.47 27.29
N GLN A 604 9.57 17.03 26.61
CA GLN A 604 9.82 17.99 25.54
C GLN A 604 10.58 19.22 26.06
N ALA A 605 10.27 19.71 27.26
CA ALA A 605 10.95 20.84 27.88
C ALA A 605 12.37 20.49 28.39
N GLU A 606 12.61 19.25 28.78
CA GLU A 606 13.95 18.75 29.10
C GLU A 606 14.87 18.76 27.87
N VAL A 607 14.37 18.21 26.75
CA VAL A 607 15.12 18.12 25.49
C VAL A 607 15.25 19.48 24.81
N LEU A 608 14.21 20.30 24.86
CA LEU A 608 14.13 21.64 24.24
C LEU A 608 13.75 22.69 25.30
N PRO A 609 14.66 23.07 26.22
CA PRO A 609 14.36 23.99 27.30
C PRO A 609 13.92 25.37 26.78
N GLN A 610 12.97 25.98 27.49
CA GLN A 610 12.48 27.32 27.17
C GLN A 610 13.55 28.38 27.51
N GLY A 611 13.59 29.44 26.73
CA GLY A 611 14.50 30.57 26.95
C GLY A 611 15.96 30.32 26.57
N VAL A 612 16.29 29.13 26.03
CA VAL A 612 17.60 28.83 25.47
C VAL A 612 17.55 29.01 23.95
N THR A 613 18.52 29.72 23.40
CA THR A 613 18.69 29.92 21.94
C THR A 613 18.82 28.57 21.24
N ARG A 614 18.22 28.42 20.05
CA ARG A 614 18.24 27.16 19.30
C ARG A 614 18.78 27.36 17.90
N PHE A 615 19.57 26.40 17.46
CA PHE A 615 20.08 26.33 16.09
C PHE A 615 19.74 24.96 15.50
N GLY A 616 19.14 24.96 14.30
CA GLY A 616 18.82 23.76 13.52
C GLY A 616 19.72 23.60 12.32
N LEU A 617 20.11 22.36 11.98
CA LEU A 617 20.82 22.02 10.75
C LEU A 617 20.07 20.91 10.02
N THR A 618 19.68 21.16 8.78
CA THR A 618 19.01 20.16 7.92
C THR A 618 19.53 20.26 6.48
N ALA A 619 19.84 19.13 5.87
CA ALA A 619 20.22 19.08 4.46
C ALA A 619 19.02 19.15 3.49
N GLY A 620 17.82 19.36 4.00
CA GLY A 620 16.61 19.68 3.27
C GLY A 620 16.16 21.13 3.51
N LEU A 621 14.86 21.39 3.33
CA LEU A 621 14.25 22.71 3.58
C LEU A 621 14.30 23.09 5.07
N PRO A 622 14.51 24.37 5.42
CA PRO A 622 14.52 24.82 6.81
C PRO A 622 13.25 24.47 7.60
N CYS A 623 12.11 24.39 6.92
CA CYS A 623 10.82 24.02 7.56
C CYS A 623 10.82 22.65 8.25
N ASN A 624 11.77 21.77 7.94
CA ASN A 624 11.93 20.48 8.63
C ASN A 624 12.20 20.64 10.14
N LEU A 625 12.84 21.75 10.56
CA LEU A 625 13.24 21.98 11.94
C LEU A 625 12.68 23.29 12.55
N GLU A 626 12.05 24.16 11.76
CA GLU A 626 11.50 25.45 12.26
C GLU A 626 10.58 25.27 13.45
N GLY A 627 9.72 24.25 13.42
CA GLY A 627 8.82 23.92 14.53
C GLY A 627 9.54 23.49 15.83
N LEU A 628 10.79 23.07 15.76
CA LEU A 628 11.60 22.68 16.91
C LEU A 628 12.48 23.81 17.42
N VAL A 629 13.00 24.66 16.53
CA VAL A 629 13.83 25.80 16.93
C VAL A 629 12.99 26.95 17.47
N GLY A 630 11.77 27.15 16.97
CA GLY A 630 10.85 28.20 17.40
C GLY A 630 11.23 29.59 16.86
N GLU A 631 10.49 30.64 17.30
CA GLU A 631 10.59 32.01 16.77
C GLU A 631 11.93 32.72 17.00
N HIS A 632 12.69 32.30 18.02
CA HIS A 632 13.99 32.89 18.39
C HIS A 632 15.17 32.00 17.99
N GLY A 633 14.93 30.95 17.19
CA GLY A 633 15.96 30.08 16.67
C GLY A 633 16.23 30.35 15.18
N THR A 634 17.25 29.71 14.67
CA THR A 634 17.62 29.76 13.25
C THR A 634 17.88 28.37 12.75
N VAL A 635 17.46 28.09 11.52
CA VAL A 635 17.74 26.83 10.81
C VAL A 635 18.64 27.12 9.61
N TRP A 636 19.78 26.44 9.53
CA TRP A 636 20.56 26.34 8.31
C TRP A 636 20.06 25.16 7.49
N GLY A 637 19.64 25.40 6.26
CA GLY A 637 19.08 24.41 5.35
C GLY A 637 19.23 24.85 3.90
N LEU A 638 18.75 24.03 2.97
CA LEU A 638 18.75 24.34 1.54
C LEU A 638 17.46 25.08 1.17
N ASN A 639 17.59 26.14 0.37
CA ASN A 639 16.47 26.91 -0.20
C ASN A 639 16.43 26.79 -1.74
N SER A 640 17.25 25.91 -2.31
CA SER A 640 17.35 25.64 -3.75
C SER A 640 17.65 24.17 -3.96
N PHE A 641 17.45 23.69 -5.18
CA PHE A 641 17.98 22.39 -5.59
C PHE A 641 19.51 22.36 -5.42
N GLY A 642 20.04 21.13 -5.29
CA GLY A 642 21.47 20.90 -5.13
C GLY A 642 22.28 21.07 -6.43
N PHE A 643 23.51 20.57 -6.44
CA PHE A 643 24.45 20.73 -7.54
C PHE A 643 25.28 19.46 -7.75
N SER A 644 25.65 19.19 -8.99
CA SER A 644 26.53 18.06 -9.33
C SER A 644 27.98 18.38 -9.00
N ALA A 645 28.53 17.75 -7.96
CA ALA A 645 29.95 17.78 -7.59
C ALA A 645 30.25 16.66 -6.56
N PRO A 646 31.53 16.32 -6.30
CA PRO A 646 31.86 15.47 -5.17
C PRO A 646 31.27 16.02 -3.87
N TYR A 647 30.65 15.16 -3.05
CA TYR A 647 29.85 15.60 -1.88
C TYR A 647 30.62 16.50 -0.90
N LYS A 648 31.95 16.31 -0.75
CA LYS A 648 32.78 17.17 0.09
C LYS A 648 32.88 18.60 -0.45
N VAL A 649 32.87 18.77 -1.78
CA VAL A 649 32.82 20.09 -2.41
C VAL A 649 31.45 20.72 -2.15
N LEU A 650 30.39 19.92 -2.21
CA LEU A 650 29.01 20.39 -1.88
C LEU A 650 28.92 20.79 -0.41
N ASP A 651 29.48 20.02 0.52
CA ASP A 651 29.54 20.41 1.94
C ASP A 651 30.15 21.80 2.13
N GLU A 652 31.28 22.06 1.49
CA GLU A 652 31.94 23.37 1.54
C GLU A 652 31.12 24.48 0.90
N LYS A 653 30.58 24.24 -0.30
CA LYS A 653 29.85 25.27 -1.07
C LYS A 653 28.49 25.59 -0.50
N LEU A 654 27.81 24.61 0.09
CA LEU A 654 26.48 24.75 0.69
C LEU A 654 26.55 25.05 2.19
N GLY A 655 27.76 25.05 2.78
CA GLY A 655 27.98 25.43 4.17
C GLY A 655 27.61 24.35 5.19
N PHE A 656 27.73 23.08 4.83
CA PHE A 656 27.51 21.95 5.75
C PHE A 656 28.85 21.51 6.37
N THR A 657 29.57 22.48 6.93
CA THR A 657 30.88 22.29 7.56
C THR A 657 30.87 22.72 9.04
N ALA A 658 31.82 22.21 9.82
CA ALA A 658 32.00 22.57 11.21
C ALA A 658 32.17 24.08 11.40
N GLU A 659 32.95 24.72 10.52
CA GLU A 659 33.23 26.17 10.52
C GLU A 659 31.96 26.98 10.32
N ASN A 660 31.11 26.60 9.35
CA ASN A 660 29.88 27.34 9.12
C ASN A 660 28.90 27.14 10.30
N VAL A 661 28.79 25.94 10.86
CA VAL A 661 27.98 25.69 12.07
C VAL A 661 28.46 26.61 13.21
N TYR A 662 29.79 26.69 13.42
CA TYR A 662 30.38 27.60 14.40
C TYR A 662 29.96 29.05 14.12
N ASP A 663 30.16 29.55 12.89
CA ASP A 663 29.84 30.92 12.51
C ASP A 663 28.35 31.27 12.68
N GLN A 664 27.44 30.37 12.31
CA GLN A 664 26.01 30.59 12.44
C GLN A 664 25.56 30.63 13.92
N VAL A 665 26.10 29.73 14.74
CA VAL A 665 25.77 29.72 16.19
C VAL A 665 26.36 30.96 16.88
N LYS A 666 27.56 31.40 16.52
CA LYS A 666 28.16 32.64 17.06
C LYS A 666 27.31 33.88 16.76
N LYS A 667 26.63 33.94 15.63
CA LYS A 667 25.72 35.06 15.29
C LYS A 667 24.47 35.11 16.15
N LEU A 668 24.09 33.98 16.80
CA LEU A 668 22.93 33.89 17.66
C LEU A 668 23.21 34.26 19.12
N LEU A 669 24.49 34.26 19.52
CA LEU A 669 25.00 34.58 20.86
C LEU A 669 25.43 36.05 20.95
#